data_08f04cf9d6f17347386425726edab9b5
#
_entry.id   08f04cf9d6f17347386425726edab9b5
#
_cell.length_a   1.000
_cell.length_b   1.000
_cell.length_c   1.000
_cell.angle_alpha   90.00
_cell.angle_beta   90.00
_cell.angle_gamma   90.00
#
_symmetry.space_group_name_H-M   'P 1'
#
loop_
_entity.id
_entity.type
_entity.pdbx_description
1 polymer ?
#
loop_
_entity_poly.entity_id
_entity_poly.type
_entity_poly.pdbx_seq_one_letter_code
_entity_poly.pdbx_strand_id
1 'polypeptide(L)'
;MTRIMILMLALSVPLAGWGKAHAHDPDEPELEIPEIAVVGEKPVAASSQQFIPDKEIVLQPQGRPAQILRLIPGMLAVEHSGGAGKADQYFLRGFDADHGTDVAFFLDGMPINLRSHAHGQGYADLNFIIPETIEGLEVNKGAYLPEYGDFATAGAINFRTRQAVKEGIVQAAGGEFSTQRYMLMFSPTKERVRSLFAAEGYYTNGPYLNDNQYIRSNVLGKITTYVTGRDELSITGTFLYSKWDGSGEIPLRAVTDGSLNRFGAIDPYEGGNTLRTTGQLDYHYDTTSGGQFYMKAYGQYYRLDLFTNFTFFLTDPINGDGFAQFDRRAIYGGELGFKQRGDILGMPSIGTVGFQTRVDDVHAKLGTQLRKQLTGTTIDSDAFSASYAPFVKAEVQPLPWLRFNGGVRGEMFTFDVNNRCATCPEQSAGQTHSGIVLPKMNMILGPWAGTEFFINYGEGFHSNDARSAVRPGSAPLSRSINYEIGVRSRPWGPDRLELLATLWRMDIKSELVFVGDEGTTEIRGATRRQGVEVAARGQVWGPLYVNGSFTWTHAEFRNGDAIPLASEYIAYGAAILKWPEGLTSQLQATYMGVRPLIEDRSIKAPSWITFDLSERYLIPMQLPHGRMEVFLYVQNLFNTEWEQAIFAFESRLRNEPAAINDIHFVPGNPRTFLGGLAWYF
;
A
#
# COMPACT_ATOMS: atom_id res chain seq x y z
N MET A 1 -33.83 1.75 -18.87
CA MET A 1 -33.31 0.69 -19.76
C MET A 1 -32.43 1.34 -20.81
N THR A 2 -31.18 1.59 -20.50
CA THR A 2 -30.19 2.11 -21.45
C THR A 2 -29.02 1.13 -21.43
N ARG A 3 -28.90 0.39 -22.54
CA ARG A 3 -27.84 -0.62 -22.73
C ARG A 3 -26.48 0.09 -22.74
N ILE A 4 -25.67 -0.13 -21.72
CA ILE A 4 -24.24 0.20 -21.75
C ILE A 4 -23.57 -0.89 -22.56
N MET A 5 -23.26 -0.56 -23.80
CA MET A 5 -22.44 -1.34 -24.70
C MET A 5 -20.98 -1.10 -24.26
N ILE A 6 -20.40 -2.05 -23.53
CA ILE A 6 -18.98 -2.08 -23.24
C ILE A 6 -18.27 -2.25 -24.59
N LEU A 7 -17.60 -1.22 -25.03
CA LEU A 7 -16.75 -1.25 -26.22
C LEU A 7 -15.51 -2.10 -25.88
N MET A 8 -15.59 -3.42 -26.12
CA MET A 8 -14.40 -4.22 -26.28
C MET A 8 -13.71 -3.70 -27.54
N LEU A 9 -12.65 -2.93 -27.37
CA LEU A 9 -11.67 -2.76 -28.43
C LEU A 9 -11.04 -4.13 -28.68
N ALA A 10 -11.65 -4.90 -29.57
CA ALA A 10 -11.02 -6.04 -30.18
C ALA A 10 -9.86 -5.50 -31.01
N LEU A 11 -8.67 -5.49 -30.44
CA LEU A 11 -7.44 -5.48 -31.21
C LEU A 11 -7.43 -6.79 -32.00
N SER A 12 -7.97 -6.72 -33.22
CA SER A 12 -7.81 -7.76 -34.23
C SER A 12 -6.34 -7.76 -34.67
N VAL A 13 -5.50 -8.43 -33.87
CA VAL A 13 -4.19 -8.87 -34.33
C VAL A 13 -4.48 -10.06 -35.28
N PRO A 14 -4.10 -9.99 -36.54
CA PRO A 14 -4.29 -11.12 -37.44
C PRO A 14 -3.48 -12.32 -36.93
N LEU A 15 -4.16 -13.36 -36.50
CA LEU A 15 -3.61 -14.70 -36.19
C LEU A 15 -3.21 -15.43 -37.50
N ALA A 16 -2.37 -14.78 -38.31
CA ALA A 16 -1.82 -15.41 -39.48
C ALA A 16 -0.31 -15.53 -39.30
N GLY A 17 0.16 -16.71 -38.95
CA GLY A 17 1.56 -17.06 -39.00
C GLY A 17 2.18 -17.68 -37.77
N TRP A 18 1.49 -18.54 -37.04
CA TRP A 18 2.17 -19.42 -36.08
C TRP A 18 2.71 -20.62 -36.88
N GLY A 19 3.98 -20.47 -37.25
CA GLY A 19 4.75 -21.54 -37.87
C GLY A 19 4.84 -22.75 -36.93
N LYS A 20 4.88 -23.94 -37.57
CA LYS A 20 5.02 -25.24 -36.94
C LYS A 20 6.07 -25.19 -35.83
N ALA A 21 5.71 -25.73 -34.67
CA ALA A 21 6.66 -26.06 -33.61
C ALA A 21 7.83 -26.86 -34.23
N HIS A 22 9.02 -26.29 -34.20
CA HIS A 22 10.24 -27.07 -34.48
C HIS A 22 10.42 -28.05 -33.32
N ALA A 23 10.62 -29.33 -33.68
CA ALA A 23 11.03 -30.33 -32.72
C ALA A 23 12.35 -29.87 -32.07
N HIS A 24 12.39 -29.91 -30.76
CA HIS A 24 13.55 -29.63 -29.92
C HIS A 24 14.70 -30.53 -30.35
N ASP A 25 15.85 -29.95 -30.71
CA ASP A 25 17.10 -30.67 -30.97
C ASP A 25 17.73 -31.00 -29.60
N PRO A 26 17.90 -32.29 -29.25
CA PRO A 26 18.43 -32.68 -27.94
C PRO A 26 19.90 -32.28 -27.70
N ASP A 27 20.62 -31.79 -28.72
CA ASP A 27 22.03 -31.43 -28.66
C ASP A 27 22.30 -29.91 -28.60
N GLU A 28 21.28 -29.06 -28.61
CA GLU A 28 21.48 -27.64 -28.27
C GLU A 28 21.71 -27.49 -26.75
N PRO A 29 22.81 -26.83 -26.32
CA PRO A 29 23.02 -26.58 -24.90
C PRO A 29 21.83 -25.74 -24.39
N GLU A 30 21.00 -26.34 -23.52
CA GLU A 30 20.04 -25.60 -22.75
C GLU A 30 20.80 -24.47 -22.04
N LEU A 31 20.60 -23.24 -22.47
CA LEU A 31 21.00 -22.08 -21.72
C LEU A 31 20.19 -22.18 -20.43
N GLU A 32 20.80 -22.77 -19.37
CA GLU A 32 20.33 -22.64 -18.01
C GLU A 32 20.27 -21.13 -17.72
N ILE A 33 19.11 -20.54 -17.96
CA ILE A 33 18.78 -19.25 -17.39
C ILE A 33 18.84 -19.52 -15.88
N PRO A 34 19.79 -18.90 -15.14
CA PRO A 34 19.83 -19.14 -13.71
C PRO A 34 18.42 -18.84 -13.22
N GLU A 35 17.75 -19.87 -12.72
CA GLU A 35 16.57 -19.70 -11.91
C GLU A 35 17.05 -18.76 -10.80
N ILE A 36 16.72 -17.48 -10.89
CA ILE A 36 16.86 -16.55 -9.77
C ILE A 36 15.80 -17.07 -8.79
N ALA A 37 16.21 -18.13 -8.07
CA ALA A 37 15.52 -18.48 -6.86
C ALA A 37 15.56 -17.22 -6.02
N VAL A 38 14.44 -16.53 -5.90
CA VAL A 38 14.21 -15.56 -4.84
C VAL A 38 14.18 -16.40 -3.57
N VAL A 39 15.35 -16.89 -3.19
CA VAL A 39 15.61 -17.35 -1.84
C VAL A 39 15.36 -16.11 -1.01
N GLY A 40 14.32 -16.13 -0.21
CA GLY A 40 13.96 -15.01 0.63
C GLY A 40 15.22 -14.50 1.31
N GLU A 41 15.73 -13.35 0.86
CA GLU A 41 17.00 -12.81 1.32
C GLU A 41 16.94 -12.77 2.85
N LYS A 42 18.00 -13.24 3.50
CA LYS A 42 18.10 -13.15 4.95
C LYS A 42 17.89 -11.69 5.34
N PRO A 43 17.09 -11.38 6.38
CA PRO A 43 16.94 -10.02 6.84
C PRO A 43 18.30 -9.38 7.07
N VAL A 44 18.51 -8.22 6.51
CA VAL A 44 19.80 -7.51 6.58
C VAL A 44 19.82 -6.41 7.63
N ALA A 45 18.66 -6.07 8.20
CA ALA A 45 18.54 -4.97 9.14
C ALA A 45 17.77 -5.38 10.40
N ALA A 46 16.52 -5.78 10.31
CA ALA A 46 15.64 -5.93 11.46
C ALA A 46 14.96 -7.31 11.50
N SER A 47 14.61 -7.80 12.69
CA SER A 47 13.84 -9.02 12.84
C SER A 47 12.47 -8.92 12.14
N SER A 48 11.91 -7.71 12.11
CA SER A 48 10.62 -7.40 11.48
C SER A 48 10.67 -7.24 9.94
N GLN A 49 11.85 -7.31 9.32
CA GLN A 49 11.99 -7.32 7.87
C GLN A 49 11.52 -8.67 7.30
N GLN A 50 10.63 -8.66 6.30
CA GLN A 50 10.01 -9.86 5.75
C GLN A 50 9.86 -9.79 4.23
N PHE A 51 9.81 -10.97 3.60
CA PHE A 51 9.32 -11.15 2.24
C PHE A 51 8.07 -12.04 2.27
N ILE A 52 6.96 -11.56 1.70
CA ILE A 52 5.69 -12.29 1.62
C ILE A 52 5.52 -12.75 0.17
N PRO A 53 5.60 -14.05 -0.12
CA PRO A 53 5.55 -14.54 -1.49
C PRO A 53 4.13 -14.58 -2.05
N ASP A 54 4.05 -14.64 -3.37
CA ASP A 54 2.83 -14.73 -4.17
C ASP A 54 1.85 -15.83 -3.74
N LYS A 55 2.35 -16.98 -3.32
CA LYS A 55 1.54 -18.14 -2.88
C LYS A 55 0.58 -17.81 -1.73
N GLU A 56 0.84 -16.76 -0.96
CA GLU A 56 -0.06 -16.27 0.08
C GLU A 56 -0.96 -15.14 -0.43
N ILE A 57 -0.45 -14.32 -1.36
CA ILE A 57 -1.18 -13.22 -1.97
C ILE A 57 -2.39 -13.74 -2.76
N VAL A 58 -2.23 -14.81 -3.52
CA VAL A 58 -3.30 -15.39 -4.35
C VAL A 58 -4.46 -15.98 -3.56
N LEU A 59 -4.25 -16.27 -2.27
CA LEU A 59 -5.30 -16.75 -1.37
C LEU A 59 -6.15 -15.62 -0.78
N GLN A 60 -5.74 -14.37 -0.96
CA GLN A 60 -6.50 -13.22 -0.49
C GLN A 60 -7.61 -12.86 -1.49
N PRO A 61 -8.73 -12.27 -1.05
CA PRO A 61 -9.75 -11.76 -1.94
C PRO A 61 -9.16 -10.71 -2.90
N GLN A 62 -9.45 -10.84 -4.20
CA GLN A 62 -8.83 -10.03 -5.24
C GLN A 62 -9.60 -8.74 -5.58
N GLY A 63 -10.76 -8.51 -4.96
CA GLY A 63 -11.61 -7.34 -5.23
C GLY A 63 -10.97 -6.01 -4.84
N ARG A 64 -10.24 -5.97 -3.70
CA ARG A 64 -9.52 -4.79 -3.19
C ARG A 64 -8.04 -5.10 -3.05
N PRO A 65 -7.16 -4.49 -3.85
CA PRO A 65 -5.71 -4.78 -3.83
C PRO A 65 -5.06 -4.58 -2.45
N ALA A 66 -5.48 -3.58 -1.69
CA ALA A 66 -4.94 -3.30 -0.36
C ALA A 66 -5.21 -4.42 0.68
N GLN A 67 -6.15 -5.34 0.42
CA GLN A 67 -6.41 -6.47 1.34
C GLN A 67 -5.21 -7.42 1.49
N ILE A 68 -4.29 -7.46 0.53
CA ILE A 68 -3.05 -8.24 0.65
C ILE A 68 -2.13 -7.74 1.78
N LEU A 69 -2.28 -6.49 2.21
CA LEU A 69 -1.48 -5.90 3.29
C LEU A 69 -1.74 -6.54 4.64
N ARG A 70 -2.90 -7.21 4.86
CA ARG A 70 -3.19 -7.96 6.09
C ARG A 70 -2.22 -9.12 6.35
N LEU A 71 -1.51 -9.58 5.32
CA LEU A 71 -0.45 -10.59 5.44
C LEU A 71 0.78 -10.06 6.18
N ILE A 72 0.92 -8.74 6.32
CA ILE A 72 2.00 -8.06 7.02
C ILE A 72 1.64 -7.98 8.51
N PRO A 73 2.44 -8.53 9.42
CA PRO A 73 2.18 -8.45 10.86
C PRO A 73 1.93 -7.02 11.33
N GLY A 74 0.83 -6.80 12.06
CA GLY A 74 0.43 -5.51 12.60
C GLY A 74 -0.10 -4.51 11.58
N MET A 75 -0.41 -4.95 10.35
CA MET A 75 -0.95 -4.07 9.31
C MET A 75 -2.39 -4.40 8.95
N LEU A 76 -3.20 -3.36 8.77
CA LEU A 76 -4.56 -3.43 8.23
C LEU A 76 -4.78 -2.31 7.22
N ALA A 77 -5.62 -2.58 6.23
CA ALA A 77 -6.18 -1.58 5.33
C ALA A 77 -7.71 -1.67 5.40
N VAL A 78 -8.36 -0.55 5.64
CA VAL A 78 -9.81 -0.43 5.71
C VAL A 78 -10.33 0.58 4.70
N GLU A 79 -11.55 0.39 4.25
CA GLU A 79 -12.19 1.32 3.33
C GLU A 79 -12.57 2.62 4.03
N HIS A 80 -12.38 3.74 3.35
CA HIS A 80 -12.67 5.07 3.82
C HIS A 80 -13.77 5.72 2.98
N SER A 81 -14.65 6.50 3.61
CA SER A 81 -15.70 7.28 2.94
C SER A 81 -16.79 6.49 2.20
N GLY A 82 -17.05 5.23 2.57
CA GLY A 82 -18.16 4.47 1.99
C GLY A 82 -18.12 4.36 0.46
N GLY A 83 -16.92 4.32 -0.13
CA GLY A 83 -16.74 4.24 -1.58
C GLY A 83 -15.42 3.57 -1.95
N ALA A 84 -15.49 2.53 -2.77
CA ALA A 84 -14.37 1.64 -3.08
C ALA A 84 -13.24 2.26 -3.93
N GLY A 85 -13.40 3.47 -4.47
CA GLY A 85 -12.46 4.06 -5.43
C GLY A 85 -11.43 5.03 -4.85
N LYS A 86 -11.58 5.40 -3.57
CA LYS A 86 -10.62 6.22 -2.82
C LYS A 86 -9.49 5.34 -2.29
N ALA A 87 -8.33 5.93 -1.92
CA ALA A 87 -7.29 5.21 -1.18
C ALA A 87 -7.83 4.70 0.16
N ASP A 88 -7.35 3.53 0.56
CA ASP A 88 -7.67 2.95 1.86
C ASP A 88 -7.02 3.75 3.00
N GLN A 89 -7.56 3.61 4.21
CA GLN A 89 -6.90 4.00 5.46
C GLN A 89 -5.98 2.85 5.91
N TYR A 90 -4.74 3.18 6.23
CA TYR A 90 -3.71 2.19 6.57
C TYR A 90 -3.35 2.26 8.05
N PHE A 91 -3.34 1.11 8.69
CA PHE A 91 -2.84 0.94 10.06
C PHE A 91 -1.59 0.07 10.03
N LEU A 92 -0.54 0.52 10.71
CA LEU A 92 0.68 -0.28 10.91
C LEU A 92 1.09 -0.25 12.37
N ARG A 93 1.18 -1.41 13.03
CA ARG A 93 1.49 -1.49 14.47
C ARG A 93 0.54 -0.64 15.34
N GLY A 94 -0.76 -0.61 15.00
CA GLY A 94 -1.77 0.22 15.66
C GLY A 94 -1.67 1.72 15.36
N PHE A 95 -0.72 2.13 14.56
CA PHE A 95 -0.52 3.49 14.09
C PHE A 95 -1.48 3.77 12.94
N ASP A 96 -2.25 4.83 13.02
CA ASP A 96 -3.01 5.33 11.87
C ASP A 96 -2.08 6.16 10.98
N ALA A 97 -1.75 5.64 9.81
CA ALA A 97 -0.99 6.33 8.78
C ALA A 97 -1.91 7.08 7.80
N ASP A 98 -3.18 7.25 8.16
CA ASP A 98 -4.22 7.79 7.28
C ASP A 98 -4.15 7.11 5.91
N HIS A 99 -3.98 7.86 4.84
CA HIS A 99 -3.82 7.33 3.48
C HIS A 99 -2.37 7.00 3.10
N GLY A 100 -1.42 6.97 4.04
CA GLY A 100 -0.03 6.56 3.81
C GLY A 100 1.06 7.51 4.35
N THR A 101 0.73 8.49 5.21
CA THR A 101 1.67 9.54 5.67
C THR A 101 2.95 9.01 6.31
N ASP A 102 2.92 7.85 6.96
CA ASP A 102 4.05 7.27 7.71
C ASP A 102 4.45 5.87 7.24
N VAL A 103 3.82 5.38 6.18
CA VAL A 103 4.17 4.11 5.53
C VAL A 103 4.49 4.38 4.06
N ALA A 104 5.74 4.18 3.67
CA ALA A 104 6.15 4.34 2.29
C ALA A 104 5.78 3.11 1.46
N PHE A 105 5.02 3.31 0.38
CA PHE A 105 4.67 2.27 -0.57
C PHE A 105 5.42 2.44 -1.88
N PHE A 106 5.86 1.32 -2.45
CA PHE A 106 6.60 1.29 -3.71
C PHE A 106 6.07 0.18 -4.62
N LEU A 107 6.15 0.40 -5.93
CA LEU A 107 6.03 -0.65 -6.95
C LEU A 107 7.37 -0.79 -7.67
N ASP A 108 8.05 -1.92 -7.53
CA ASP A 108 9.42 -2.14 -8.05
C ASP A 108 10.39 -0.98 -7.70
N GLY A 109 10.23 -0.40 -6.48
CA GLY A 109 11.01 0.74 -6.00
C GLY A 109 10.57 2.12 -6.49
N MET A 110 9.57 2.24 -7.38
CA MET A 110 8.93 3.51 -7.71
C MET A 110 7.98 3.93 -6.59
N PRO A 111 8.06 5.15 -6.02
CA PRO A 111 7.21 5.57 -4.91
C PRO A 111 5.76 5.74 -5.35
N ILE A 112 4.82 5.28 -4.50
CA ILE A 112 3.38 5.37 -4.71
C ILE A 112 2.78 6.58 -3.99
N ASN A 113 3.26 6.90 -2.78
CA ASN A 113 2.75 8.00 -1.95
C ASN A 113 2.88 9.34 -2.65
N LEU A 114 1.85 10.17 -2.54
CA LEU A 114 1.74 11.48 -3.17
C LEU A 114 1.99 12.60 -2.16
N ARG A 115 2.97 13.47 -2.44
CA ARG A 115 3.27 14.66 -1.64
C ARG A 115 2.26 15.77 -1.91
N SER A 116 1.90 16.55 -0.89
CA SER A 116 1.04 17.74 -1.04
C SER A 116 -0.27 17.47 -1.78
N HIS A 117 -0.90 16.34 -1.48
CA HIS A 117 -2.11 15.91 -2.14
C HIS A 117 -3.33 16.75 -1.71
N ALA A 118 -4.28 16.95 -2.60
CA ALA A 118 -5.48 17.74 -2.35
C ALA A 118 -6.38 17.15 -1.23
N HIS A 119 -6.31 15.82 -1.00
CA HIS A 119 -7.09 15.14 0.05
C HIS A 119 -6.28 14.93 1.33
N GLY A 120 -5.06 14.39 1.24
CA GLY A 120 -4.23 14.11 2.41
C GLY A 120 -2.77 13.89 2.05
N GLN A 121 -1.85 14.36 2.89
CA GLN A 121 -0.41 14.20 2.69
C GLN A 121 -0.04 12.71 2.69
N GLY A 122 0.84 12.32 1.76
CA GLY A 122 1.27 10.92 1.64
C GLY A 122 0.28 9.97 0.99
N TYR A 123 -0.80 10.49 0.41
CA TYR A 123 -1.88 9.71 -0.21
C TYR A 123 -1.38 8.58 -1.11
N ALA A 124 -1.68 7.33 -0.77
CA ALA A 124 -1.21 6.13 -1.45
C ALA A 124 -2.39 5.29 -1.95
N ASP A 125 -2.81 5.53 -3.18
CA ASP A 125 -3.85 4.74 -3.84
C ASP A 125 -3.25 3.47 -4.43
N LEU A 126 -3.63 2.30 -3.90
CA LEU A 126 -3.20 0.98 -4.34
C LEU A 126 -4.16 0.34 -5.38
N ASN A 127 -5.24 1.02 -5.78
CA ASN A 127 -6.23 0.47 -6.70
C ASN A 127 -5.67 0.15 -8.11
N PHE A 128 -4.49 0.68 -8.48
CA PHE A 128 -3.82 0.37 -9.75
C PHE A 128 -3.07 -0.97 -9.76
N ILE A 129 -2.94 -1.63 -8.60
CA ILE A 129 -2.25 -2.91 -8.48
C ILE A 129 -3.19 -4.04 -8.90
N ILE A 130 -2.73 -4.92 -9.79
CA ILE A 130 -3.35 -6.19 -10.11
C ILE A 130 -2.64 -7.25 -9.25
N PRO A 131 -3.27 -7.83 -8.21
CA PRO A 131 -2.58 -8.69 -7.23
C PRO A 131 -1.83 -9.87 -7.83
N GLU A 132 -2.34 -10.48 -8.90
CA GLU A 132 -1.72 -11.63 -9.58
C GLU A 132 -0.39 -11.29 -10.26
N THR A 133 -0.15 -9.99 -10.56
CA THR A 133 1.12 -9.54 -11.12
C THR A 133 2.23 -9.43 -10.08
N ILE A 134 1.89 -9.52 -8.78
CA ILE A 134 2.84 -9.37 -7.70
C ILE A 134 3.53 -10.71 -7.39
N GLU A 135 4.85 -10.73 -7.45
CA GLU A 135 5.70 -11.85 -7.06
C GLU A 135 5.83 -11.94 -5.53
N GLY A 136 5.83 -10.80 -4.85
CA GLY A 136 5.89 -10.73 -3.40
C GLY A 136 5.94 -9.30 -2.87
N LEU A 137 5.81 -9.20 -1.54
CA LEU A 137 5.93 -7.94 -0.80
C LEU A 137 7.25 -7.95 -0.03
N GLU A 138 8.10 -6.96 -0.28
CA GLU A 138 9.25 -6.66 0.58
C GLU A 138 8.80 -5.70 1.67
N VAL A 139 8.84 -6.15 2.91
CA VAL A 139 8.36 -5.40 4.08
C VAL A 139 9.54 -5.02 4.95
N ASN A 140 9.71 -3.72 5.18
CA ASN A 140 10.74 -3.17 6.05
C ASN A 140 10.05 -2.27 7.08
N LYS A 141 9.79 -2.76 8.30
CA LYS A 141 9.19 -1.97 9.37
C LYS A 141 10.27 -1.22 10.14
N GLY A 142 9.97 0.04 10.48
CA GLY A 142 10.95 0.98 11.04
C GLY A 142 11.90 1.58 9.99
N ALA A 143 12.66 2.56 10.37
CA ALA A 143 13.50 3.36 9.48
C ALA A 143 14.97 2.90 9.46
N TYR A 144 15.24 1.60 9.28
CA TYR A 144 16.56 1.00 9.49
C TYR A 144 17.43 0.89 8.24
N LEU A 145 16.90 1.16 7.05
CA LEU A 145 17.62 1.08 5.78
C LEU A 145 17.73 2.47 5.12
N PRO A 146 18.92 2.91 4.67
CA PRO A 146 19.09 4.24 4.09
C PRO A 146 18.49 4.40 2.70
N GLU A 147 18.14 3.34 2.02
CA GLU A 147 17.47 3.35 0.72
C GLU A 147 16.05 3.91 0.80
N TYR A 148 15.41 3.83 1.99
CA TYR A 148 14.06 4.35 2.20
C TYR A 148 14.12 5.72 2.88
N GLY A 149 13.46 6.71 2.28
CA GLY A 149 13.43 8.11 2.72
C GLY A 149 12.05 8.56 3.15
N ASP A 150 11.46 9.45 2.37
CA ASP A 150 10.18 10.09 2.67
C ASP A 150 9.04 9.09 2.91
N PHE A 151 8.22 9.35 3.93
CA PHE A 151 7.12 8.50 4.44
C PHE A 151 7.55 7.16 5.05
N ALA A 152 8.83 6.81 5.07
CA ALA A 152 9.30 5.56 5.67
C ALA A 152 9.59 5.69 7.19
N THR A 153 8.71 6.33 7.93
CA THR A 153 8.82 6.51 9.39
C THR A 153 8.48 5.24 10.14
N ALA A 154 7.29 4.67 9.90
CA ALA A 154 6.84 3.40 10.48
C ALA A 154 7.32 2.20 9.67
N GLY A 155 7.55 2.36 8.37
CA GLY A 155 8.06 1.31 7.51
C GLY A 155 7.93 1.62 6.03
N ALA A 156 8.46 0.69 5.22
CA ALA A 156 8.38 0.71 3.76
C ALA A 156 7.91 -0.66 3.24
N ILE A 157 7.03 -0.64 2.26
CA ILE A 157 6.47 -1.82 1.60
C ILE A 157 6.67 -1.69 0.11
N ASN A 158 7.41 -2.61 -0.48
CA ASN A 158 7.67 -2.64 -1.91
C ASN A 158 6.94 -3.83 -2.54
N PHE A 159 6.01 -3.55 -3.44
CA PHE A 159 5.34 -4.54 -4.27
C PHE A 159 6.27 -4.90 -5.43
N ARG A 160 6.77 -6.13 -5.44
CA ARG A 160 7.59 -6.62 -6.54
C ARG A 160 6.72 -7.27 -7.59
N THR A 161 6.80 -6.79 -8.82
CA THR A 161 6.08 -7.40 -9.94
C THR A 161 6.88 -8.55 -10.55
N ARG A 162 6.17 -9.55 -11.03
CA ARG A 162 6.75 -10.66 -11.78
C ARG A 162 7.46 -10.16 -13.06
N GLN A 163 8.50 -10.83 -13.47
CA GLN A 163 9.11 -10.59 -14.78
C GLN A 163 8.40 -11.34 -15.91
N ALA A 164 7.90 -12.51 -15.60
CA ALA A 164 7.14 -13.36 -16.54
C ALA A 164 6.31 -14.41 -15.78
N VAL A 165 5.37 -15.05 -16.45
CA VAL A 165 4.64 -16.22 -15.98
C VAL A 165 4.82 -17.38 -16.96
N LYS A 166 4.88 -18.61 -16.44
CA LYS A 166 4.99 -19.83 -17.25
C LYS A 166 3.70 -20.16 -17.99
N GLU A 167 2.56 -19.86 -17.37
CA GLU A 167 1.22 -20.08 -17.90
C GLU A 167 0.45 -18.76 -17.91
N GLY A 168 -0.21 -18.47 -19.00
CA GLY A 168 -1.16 -17.38 -19.08
C GLY A 168 -2.39 -17.69 -18.22
N ILE A 169 -3.10 -16.66 -17.76
CA ILE A 169 -4.28 -16.78 -16.90
C ILE A 169 -5.40 -15.92 -17.46
N VAL A 170 -6.57 -16.52 -17.66
CA VAL A 170 -7.83 -15.79 -17.85
C VAL A 170 -8.71 -16.10 -16.65
N GLN A 171 -9.21 -15.08 -15.99
CA GLN A 171 -10.06 -15.22 -14.82
C GLN A 171 -11.36 -14.43 -15.00
N ALA A 172 -12.47 -15.05 -14.60
CA ALA A 172 -13.78 -14.41 -14.49
C ALA A 172 -14.38 -14.74 -13.13
N ALA A 173 -14.83 -13.72 -12.42
CA ALA A 173 -15.50 -13.85 -11.12
C ALA A 173 -16.76 -13.01 -11.05
N GLY A 174 -17.74 -13.48 -10.27
CA GLY A 174 -19.00 -12.81 -9.99
C GLY A 174 -19.41 -13.01 -8.53
N GLY A 175 -20.11 -12.05 -7.97
CA GLY A 175 -20.53 -12.10 -6.58
C GLY A 175 -21.70 -11.19 -6.25
N GLU A 176 -21.96 -11.03 -4.97
CA GLU A 176 -23.01 -10.14 -4.46
C GLU A 176 -22.77 -8.68 -4.88
N PHE A 177 -23.79 -7.86 -4.72
CA PHE A 177 -23.78 -6.44 -5.10
C PHE A 177 -23.37 -6.20 -6.56
N SER A 178 -23.80 -7.10 -7.47
CA SER A 178 -23.46 -7.07 -8.90
C SER A 178 -21.94 -7.08 -9.16
N THR A 179 -21.16 -7.59 -8.22
CA THR A 179 -19.69 -7.63 -8.34
C THR A 179 -19.28 -8.52 -9.51
N GLN A 180 -18.41 -8.00 -10.35
CA GLN A 180 -17.82 -8.70 -11.50
C GLN A 180 -16.34 -8.33 -11.61
N ARG A 181 -15.50 -9.34 -11.91
CA ARG A 181 -14.08 -9.14 -12.18
C ARG A 181 -13.64 -10.01 -13.35
N TYR A 182 -12.94 -9.41 -14.27
CA TYR A 182 -12.31 -10.07 -15.40
C TYR A 182 -10.83 -9.73 -15.42
N MET A 183 -9.98 -10.73 -15.55
CA MET A 183 -8.53 -10.53 -15.55
C MET A 183 -7.88 -11.43 -16.62
N LEU A 184 -6.92 -10.87 -17.34
CA LEU A 184 -6.04 -11.56 -18.27
C LEU A 184 -4.61 -11.26 -17.86
N MET A 185 -3.77 -12.29 -17.78
CA MET A 185 -2.32 -12.14 -17.60
C MET A 185 -1.60 -13.18 -18.48
N PHE A 186 -0.54 -12.78 -19.19
CA PHE A 186 0.24 -13.68 -20.03
C PHE A 186 1.64 -13.13 -20.31
N SER A 187 2.55 -14.01 -20.73
CA SER A 187 3.96 -13.71 -20.97
C SER A 187 4.44 -14.28 -22.31
N PRO A 188 4.38 -13.50 -23.40
CA PRO A 188 5.07 -13.88 -24.63
C PRO A 188 6.58 -13.74 -24.40
N THR A 189 7.23 -14.85 -24.08
CA THR A 189 8.67 -14.90 -23.83
C THR A 189 9.40 -15.35 -25.09
N LYS A 190 10.51 -14.70 -25.39
CA LYS A 190 11.36 -15.05 -26.53
C LYS A 190 12.82 -14.86 -26.18
N GLU A 191 13.62 -15.97 -26.22
CA GLU A 191 15.08 -15.95 -25.96
C GLU A 191 15.51 -15.08 -24.76
N ARG A 192 16.06 -13.88 -25.05
CA ARG A 192 16.57 -12.93 -24.03
C ARG A 192 15.54 -11.94 -23.53
N VAL A 193 14.29 -12.03 -23.98
CA VAL A 193 13.22 -11.09 -23.59
C VAL A 193 12.19 -11.83 -22.76
N ARG A 194 12.01 -11.40 -21.54
CA ARG A 194 10.89 -11.76 -20.67
C ARG A 194 9.86 -10.64 -20.73
N SER A 195 8.61 -10.97 -20.80
CA SER A 195 7.56 -9.97 -20.78
C SER A 195 6.38 -10.42 -19.95
N LEU A 196 5.66 -9.47 -19.35
CA LEU A 196 4.45 -9.67 -18.60
C LEU A 196 3.42 -8.64 -19.05
N PHE A 197 2.24 -9.11 -19.44
CA PHE A 197 1.09 -8.25 -19.72
C PHE A 197 -0.08 -8.69 -18.85
N ALA A 198 -0.75 -7.73 -18.22
CA ALA A 198 -1.95 -7.98 -17.44
C ALA A 198 -2.96 -6.87 -17.65
N ALA A 199 -4.24 -7.24 -17.67
CA ALA A 199 -5.36 -6.32 -17.72
C ALA A 199 -6.48 -6.80 -16.79
N GLU A 200 -7.13 -5.86 -16.11
CA GLU A 200 -8.22 -6.12 -15.20
C GLU A 200 -9.38 -5.15 -15.45
N GLY A 201 -10.59 -5.68 -15.45
CA GLY A 201 -11.83 -4.90 -15.33
C GLY A 201 -12.60 -5.35 -14.11
N TYR A 202 -13.04 -4.40 -13.28
CA TYR A 202 -13.79 -4.65 -12.06
C TYR A 202 -15.01 -3.75 -11.97
N TYR A 203 -16.12 -4.31 -11.49
CA TYR A 203 -17.36 -3.58 -11.21
C TYR A 203 -18.00 -4.07 -9.91
N THR A 204 -18.58 -3.15 -9.13
CA THR A 204 -19.45 -3.49 -7.98
C THR A 204 -20.37 -2.32 -7.63
N ASN A 205 -21.57 -2.64 -7.11
CA ASN A 205 -22.46 -1.66 -6.49
C ASN A 205 -22.12 -1.44 -5.00
N GLY A 206 -21.33 -2.34 -4.38
CA GLY A 206 -21.10 -2.31 -2.94
C GLY A 206 -22.38 -2.62 -2.14
N PRO A 207 -22.27 -2.70 -0.81
CA PRO A 207 -23.41 -3.04 0.06
C PRO A 207 -24.34 -1.85 0.36
N TYR A 208 -24.06 -0.67 -0.16
CA TYR A 208 -24.75 0.57 0.17
C TYR A 208 -26.07 0.72 -0.58
N LEU A 209 -27.03 1.41 0.03
CA LEU A 209 -28.30 1.76 -0.60
C LEU A 209 -28.12 2.82 -1.71
N ASN A 210 -27.10 3.66 -1.59
CA ASN A 210 -26.59 4.51 -2.66
C ASN A 210 -25.51 3.72 -3.40
N ASP A 211 -25.89 3.00 -4.45
CA ASP A 211 -25.00 2.12 -5.21
C ASP A 211 -23.69 2.81 -5.56
N ASN A 212 -22.55 2.21 -5.21
CA ASN A 212 -21.23 2.78 -5.53
C ASN A 212 -20.97 2.84 -7.04
N GLN A 213 -21.58 2.01 -7.84
CA GLN A 213 -21.34 1.91 -9.29
C GLN A 213 -19.85 1.96 -9.63
N TYR A 214 -19.04 1.32 -8.77
CA TYR A 214 -17.59 1.37 -8.87
C TYR A 214 -17.10 0.62 -10.09
N ILE A 215 -16.40 1.33 -10.96
CA ILE A 215 -15.70 0.78 -12.13
C ILE A 215 -14.21 0.99 -11.92
N ARG A 216 -13.43 -0.06 -12.16
CA ARG A 216 -11.96 -0.01 -12.18
C ARG A 216 -11.43 -0.73 -13.41
N SER A 217 -10.50 -0.10 -14.11
CA SER A 217 -9.78 -0.69 -15.25
C SER A 217 -8.29 -0.51 -15.02
N ASN A 218 -7.56 -1.61 -14.98
CA ASN A 218 -6.11 -1.66 -14.77
C ASN A 218 -5.42 -2.32 -15.95
N VAL A 219 -4.24 -1.81 -16.30
CA VAL A 219 -3.32 -2.45 -17.25
C VAL A 219 -1.91 -2.37 -16.70
N LEU A 220 -1.14 -3.46 -16.83
CA LEU A 220 0.30 -3.52 -16.57
C LEU A 220 1.00 -4.16 -17.75
N GLY A 221 2.10 -3.54 -18.19
CA GLY A 221 3.04 -4.11 -19.15
C GLY A 221 4.45 -3.99 -18.60
N LYS A 222 5.20 -5.10 -18.61
CA LYS A 222 6.62 -5.14 -18.22
C LYS A 222 7.40 -5.93 -19.27
N ILE A 223 8.55 -5.39 -19.68
CA ILE A 223 9.49 -6.06 -20.59
C ILE A 223 10.85 -5.99 -19.94
N THR A 224 11.50 -7.15 -19.80
CA THR A 224 12.86 -7.29 -19.26
C THR A 224 13.74 -7.95 -20.30
N THR A 225 14.90 -7.38 -20.60
CA THR A 225 15.85 -7.88 -21.58
C THR A 225 17.28 -7.82 -21.07
N TYR A 226 18.13 -8.68 -21.62
CA TYR A 226 19.58 -8.75 -21.35
C TYR A 226 20.33 -8.37 -22.64
N VAL A 227 21.01 -7.23 -22.64
CA VAL A 227 21.72 -6.71 -23.82
C VAL A 227 23.07 -7.37 -23.99
N THR A 228 23.84 -7.50 -22.90
CA THR A 228 25.21 -8.04 -22.92
C THR A 228 25.39 -9.35 -22.14
N GLY A 229 24.39 -9.83 -21.43
CA GLY A 229 24.48 -10.98 -20.54
C GLY A 229 25.02 -10.68 -19.14
N ARG A 230 25.39 -9.42 -18.87
CA ARG A 230 25.76 -8.89 -17.54
C ARG A 230 24.87 -7.76 -17.08
N ASP A 231 23.92 -7.39 -17.89
CA ASP A 231 23.00 -6.30 -17.64
C ASP A 231 21.58 -6.81 -17.78
N GLU A 232 20.71 -6.19 -17.04
CA GLU A 232 19.28 -6.36 -17.11
C GLU A 232 18.64 -4.99 -17.29
N LEU A 233 17.80 -4.85 -18.31
CA LEU A 233 16.99 -3.66 -18.57
C LEU A 233 15.52 -4.03 -18.49
N SER A 234 14.79 -3.41 -17.57
CA SER A 234 13.35 -3.57 -17.45
C SER A 234 12.62 -2.26 -17.73
N ILE A 235 11.54 -2.33 -18.49
CA ILE A 235 10.62 -1.22 -18.74
C ILE A 235 9.24 -1.66 -18.24
N THR A 236 8.66 -0.90 -17.33
CA THR A 236 7.33 -1.18 -16.75
C THR A 236 6.40 0.00 -16.98
N GLY A 237 5.18 -0.27 -17.41
CA GLY A 237 4.12 0.73 -17.52
C GLY A 237 2.85 0.26 -16.84
N THR A 238 2.13 1.17 -16.17
CA THR A 238 0.82 0.89 -15.57
C THR A 238 -0.20 1.95 -15.92
N PHE A 239 -1.46 1.54 -15.95
CA PHE A 239 -2.60 2.42 -16.16
C PHE A 239 -3.73 2.04 -15.21
N LEU A 240 -4.36 3.02 -14.58
CA LEU A 240 -5.59 2.93 -13.80
C LEU A 240 -6.58 3.98 -14.28
N TYR A 241 -7.80 3.56 -14.50
CA TYR A 241 -8.97 4.44 -14.49
C TYR A 241 -10.00 3.88 -13.54
N SER A 242 -10.52 4.71 -12.63
CA SER A 242 -11.62 4.35 -11.76
C SER A 242 -12.63 5.48 -11.62
N LYS A 243 -13.89 5.08 -11.38
CA LYS A 243 -14.99 6.01 -11.10
C LYS A 243 -15.94 5.33 -10.12
N TRP A 244 -16.47 6.10 -9.15
CA TRP A 244 -17.40 5.60 -8.13
C TRP A 244 -18.36 6.67 -7.64
N ASP A 245 -19.48 6.22 -7.06
CA ASP A 245 -20.31 6.99 -6.15
C ASP A 245 -20.02 6.54 -4.72
N GLY A 246 -20.17 7.43 -3.73
CA GLY A 246 -19.88 7.19 -2.32
C GLY A 246 -21.11 7.41 -1.45
N SER A 247 -21.08 6.84 -0.26
CA SER A 247 -22.12 7.03 0.78
C SER A 247 -21.62 7.88 1.95
N GLY A 248 -20.32 8.21 1.97
CA GLY A 248 -19.68 8.96 3.05
C GLY A 248 -19.61 8.18 4.37
N GLU A 249 -19.12 8.85 5.40
CA GLU A 249 -19.24 8.45 6.79
C GLU A 249 -20.60 8.87 7.32
N ILE A 250 -21.35 7.95 7.95
CA ILE A 250 -22.68 8.22 8.47
C ILE A 250 -22.68 8.41 9.98
N PRO A 251 -23.49 9.34 10.54
CA PRO A 251 -23.53 9.60 11.96
C PRO A 251 -24.28 8.49 12.72
N LEU A 252 -23.67 8.03 13.83
CA LEU A 252 -24.20 6.94 14.64
C LEU A 252 -25.60 7.27 15.19
N ARG A 253 -25.86 8.53 15.54
CA ARG A 253 -27.17 8.97 16.04
C ARG A 253 -28.31 8.72 15.06
N ALA A 254 -28.08 8.97 13.76
CA ALA A 254 -29.09 8.76 12.74
C ALA A 254 -29.40 7.26 12.50
N VAL A 255 -28.42 6.40 12.68
CA VAL A 255 -28.61 4.94 12.62
C VAL A 255 -29.33 4.44 13.89
N THR A 256 -28.98 4.99 15.05
CA THR A 256 -29.54 4.59 16.34
C THR A 256 -31.01 4.99 16.49
N ASP A 257 -31.40 6.16 16.00
CA ASP A 257 -32.80 6.62 16.05
C ASP A 257 -33.67 6.06 14.90
N GLY A 258 -33.05 5.34 13.96
CA GLY A 258 -33.70 4.69 12.83
C GLY A 258 -34.05 5.63 11.67
N SER A 259 -33.61 6.89 11.70
CA SER A 259 -33.80 7.85 10.60
C SER A 259 -32.94 7.53 9.37
N LEU A 260 -31.84 6.80 9.57
CA LEU A 260 -30.95 6.33 8.50
C LEU A 260 -30.66 4.84 8.62
N ASN A 261 -30.71 4.13 7.48
CA ASN A 261 -30.22 2.76 7.43
C ASN A 261 -28.70 2.73 7.58
N ARG A 262 -28.14 1.68 8.23
CA ARG A 262 -26.69 1.49 8.41
C ARG A 262 -25.87 1.55 7.11
N PHE A 263 -26.46 1.19 5.97
CA PHE A 263 -25.87 1.27 4.64
C PHE A 263 -26.44 2.44 3.81
N GLY A 264 -27.08 3.41 4.46
CA GLY A 264 -27.62 4.62 3.81
C GLY A 264 -26.53 5.66 3.53
N ALA A 265 -26.96 6.78 2.96
CA ALA A 265 -26.12 7.96 2.73
C ALA A 265 -26.89 9.22 3.15
N ILE A 266 -26.21 10.19 3.75
CA ILE A 266 -26.81 11.52 4.00
C ILE A 266 -26.75 12.36 2.73
N ASP A 267 -25.61 12.36 2.03
CA ASP A 267 -25.42 13.01 0.74
C ASP A 267 -25.21 11.95 -0.37
N PRO A 268 -26.18 11.74 -1.28
CA PRO A 268 -26.03 10.76 -2.35
C PRO A 268 -25.13 11.22 -3.50
N TYR A 269 -24.56 12.42 -3.43
CA TYR A 269 -23.72 12.99 -4.45
C TYR A 269 -22.21 12.92 -4.12
N GLU A 270 -21.82 12.07 -3.18
CA GLU A 270 -20.42 11.79 -2.91
C GLU A 270 -19.81 10.84 -3.96
N GLY A 271 -18.48 10.75 -3.99
CA GLY A 271 -17.76 9.88 -4.91
C GLY A 271 -16.68 10.59 -5.70
N GLY A 272 -16.20 9.97 -6.78
CA GLY A 272 -15.11 10.57 -7.54
C GLY A 272 -14.66 9.77 -8.75
N ASN A 273 -13.52 10.19 -9.29
CA ASN A 273 -12.81 9.45 -10.33
C ASN A 273 -11.30 9.65 -10.19
N THR A 274 -10.55 8.61 -10.53
CA THR A 274 -9.08 8.61 -10.52
C THR A 274 -8.55 8.15 -11.87
N LEU A 275 -7.51 8.81 -12.35
CA LEU A 275 -6.67 8.39 -13.45
C LEU A 275 -5.22 8.37 -12.99
N ARG A 276 -4.52 7.25 -13.18
CA ARG A 276 -3.08 7.13 -12.92
C ARG A 276 -2.40 6.44 -14.09
N THR A 277 -1.30 6.98 -14.54
CA THR A 277 -0.43 6.36 -15.55
C THR A 277 1.00 6.46 -15.06
N THR A 278 1.74 5.36 -15.15
CA THR A 278 3.15 5.33 -14.74
C THR A 278 4.02 4.72 -15.82
N GLY A 279 5.25 5.18 -15.89
CA GLY A 279 6.33 4.57 -16.67
C GLY A 279 7.59 4.49 -15.82
N GLN A 280 8.29 3.36 -15.89
CA GLN A 280 9.51 3.11 -15.13
C GLN A 280 10.53 2.38 -16.00
N LEU A 281 11.79 2.74 -15.84
CA LEU A 281 12.94 2.09 -16.40
C LEU A 281 13.86 1.67 -15.26
N ASP A 282 14.28 0.40 -15.25
CA ASP A 282 15.26 -0.17 -14.32
C ASP A 282 16.40 -0.78 -15.12
N TYR A 283 17.64 -0.43 -14.77
CA TYR A 283 18.84 -0.96 -15.39
C TYR A 283 19.82 -1.42 -14.33
N HIS A 284 20.32 -2.63 -14.45
CA HIS A 284 21.36 -3.22 -13.62
C HIS A 284 22.51 -3.70 -14.51
N TYR A 285 23.73 -3.47 -14.05
CA TYR A 285 24.93 -3.96 -14.74
C TYR A 285 25.91 -4.56 -13.72
N ASP A 286 26.23 -5.84 -13.86
CA ASP A 286 27.19 -6.56 -13.05
C ASP A 286 28.61 -6.45 -13.62
N THR A 287 29.52 -5.90 -12.81
CA THR A 287 30.93 -5.77 -13.19
C THR A 287 31.67 -7.09 -12.99
N THR A 288 32.82 -7.25 -13.67
CA THR A 288 33.69 -8.42 -13.50
C THR A 288 34.34 -8.51 -12.11
N SER A 289 34.38 -7.42 -11.37
CA SER A 289 34.99 -7.31 -10.03
C SER A 289 34.02 -7.50 -8.89
N GLY A 290 32.78 -7.99 -9.13
CA GLY A 290 31.77 -8.22 -8.10
C GLY A 290 31.03 -6.95 -7.69
N GLY A 291 31.14 -5.88 -8.47
CA GLY A 291 30.34 -4.67 -8.33
C GLY A 291 29.08 -4.73 -9.16
N GLN A 292 28.05 -3.96 -8.76
CA GLN A 292 26.83 -3.78 -9.50
C GLN A 292 26.50 -2.28 -9.58
N PHE A 293 26.39 -1.77 -10.78
CA PHE A 293 25.78 -0.46 -11.05
C PHE A 293 24.28 -0.65 -11.26
N TYR A 294 23.47 0.25 -10.71
CA TYR A 294 22.04 0.25 -10.93
C TYR A 294 21.50 1.67 -11.16
N MET A 295 20.48 1.75 -11.99
CA MET A 295 19.79 3.00 -12.35
C MET A 295 18.30 2.74 -12.44
N LYS A 296 17.54 3.65 -11.90
CA LYS A 296 16.08 3.71 -12.04
C LYS A 296 15.66 5.09 -12.51
N ALA A 297 14.69 5.16 -13.42
CA ALA A 297 14.01 6.39 -13.79
C ALA A 297 12.51 6.12 -13.85
N TYR A 298 11.69 7.08 -13.39
CA TYR A 298 10.24 6.94 -13.44
C TYR A 298 9.54 8.26 -13.70
N GLY A 299 8.34 8.13 -14.29
CA GLY A 299 7.40 9.22 -14.47
C GLY A 299 5.99 8.76 -14.15
N GLN A 300 5.18 9.64 -13.56
CA GLN A 300 3.78 9.38 -13.23
C GLN A 300 2.94 10.58 -13.58
N TYR A 301 1.75 10.32 -14.09
CA TYR A 301 0.68 11.31 -14.17
C TYR A 301 -0.49 10.82 -13.32
N TYR A 302 -1.04 11.73 -12.51
CA TYR A 302 -2.15 11.41 -11.62
C TYR A 302 -3.20 12.51 -11.67
N ARG A 303 -4.46 12.07 -11.61
CA ARG A 303 -5.63 12.95 -11.54
C ARG A 303 -6.65 12.34 -10.59
N LEU A 304 -7.15 13.16 -9.65
CA LEU A 304 -8.29 12.86 -8.79
C LEU A 304 -9.33 13.98 -8.88
N ASP A 305 -10.59 13.61 -9.02
CA ASP A 305 -11.75 14.45 -8.71
C ASP A 305 -12.52 13.75 -7.59
N LEU A 306 -12.65 14.39 -6.43
CA LEU A 306 -13.29 13.83 -5.25
C LEU A 306 -14.37 14.79 -4.74
N PHE A 307 -15.54 14.25 -4.41
CA PHE A 307 -16.68 14.96 -3.87
C PHE A 307 -17.10 14.27 -2.58
N THR A 308 -17.14 15.02 -1.46
CA THR A 308 -17.42 14.53 -0.10
C THR A 308 -18.32 15.49 0.65
N ASN A 309 -18.91 15.03 1.75
CA ASN A 309 -19.70 15.85 2.65
C ASN A 309 -19.63 15.27 4.07
N PHE A 310 -18.68 15.72 4.90
CA PHE A 310 -18.43 15.14 6.21
C PHE A 310 -19.33 15.76 7.29
N THR A 311 -19.59 17.08 7.22
CA THR A 311 -20.31 17.82 8.27
C THR A 311 -21.79 18.03 7.96
N PHE A 312 -22.22 17.59 6.78
CA PHE A 312 -23.58 17.58 6.21
C PHE A 312 -24.19 18.97 6.05
N PHE A 313 -24.77 19.58 7.09
CA PHE A 313 -25.42 20.87 7.09
C PHE A 313 -24.94 21.77 8.23
N LEU A 314 -23.71 21.60 8.69
CA LEU A 314 -23.12 22.33 9.81
C LEU A 314 -22.92 23.81 9.45
N THR A 315 -22.28 24.08 8.31
CA THR A 315 -21.90 25.42 7.83
C THR A 315 -22.98 26.01 6.91
N ASP A 316 -23.51 25.24 5.96
CA ASP A 316 -24.62 25.63 5.08
C ASP A 316 -25.87 24.80 5.38
N PRO A 317 -26.77 25.31 6.24
CA PRO A 317 -27.98 24.61 6.63
C PRO A 317 -28.98 24.38 5.48
N ILE A 318 -28.82 25.05 4.35
CA ILE A 318 -29.75 25.01 3.21
C ILE A 318 -29.28 24.05 2.15
N ASN A 319 -28.05 24.21 1.66
CA ASN A 319 -27.50 23.46 0.55
C ASN A 319 -26.67 22.26 0.99
N GLY A 320 -26.13 22.29 2.21
CA GLY A 320 -25.18 21.31 2.76
C GLY A 320 -23.73 21.68 2.49
N ASP A 321 -22.84 21.03 3.24
CA ASP A 321 -21.41 21.30 3.30
C ASP A 321 -20.62 20.51 2.26
N GLY A 322 -21.21 20.25 1.10
CA GLY A 322 -20.52 19.51 0.04
C GLY A 322 -19.17 20.12 -0.32
N PHE A 323 -18.14 19.31 -0.38
CA PHE A 323 -16.76 19.70 -0.62
C PHE A 323 -16.17 18.97 -1.83
N ALA A 324 -15.44 19.70 -2.67
CA ALA A 324 -14.80 19.16 -3.86
C ALA A 324 -13.29 19.32 -3.77
N GLN A 325 -12.56 18.28 -4.11
CA GLN A 325 -11.10 18.23 -4.11
C GLN A 325 -10.61 17.75 -5.47
N PHE A 326 -9.72 18.51 -6.07
CA PHE A 326 -9.13 18.22 -7.37
C PHE A 326 -7.62 18.19 -7.27
N ASP A 327 -7.03 17.11 -7.70
CA ASP A 327 -5.59 16.93 -7.78
C ASP A 327 -5.17 16.60 -9.21
N ARG A 328 -4.20 17.32 -9.71
CA ARG A 328 -3.58 17.13 -11.03
C ARG A 328 -2.09 17.22 -10.86
N ARG A 329 -1.36 16.16 -11.18
CA ARG A 329 0.09 16.20 -11.00
C ARG A 329 0.88 15.41 -12.01
N ALA A 330 2.12 15.85 -12.20
CA ALA A 330 3.20 15.09 -12.78
C ALA A 330 4.26 14.82 -11.71
N ILE A 331 4.75 13.58 -11.67
CA ILE A 331 5.82 13.16 -10.78
C ILE A 331 6.90 12.53 -11.64
N TYR A 332 8.14 12.88 -11.39
CA TYR A 332 9.28 12.24 -12.03
C TYR A 332 10.47 12.17 -11.07
N GLY A 333 11.28 11.16 -11.28
CA GLY A 333 12.44 10.96 -10.41
C GLY A 333 13.27 9.77 -10.85
N GLY A 334 14.22 9.44 -10.01
CA GLY A 334 15.09 8.32 -10.27
C GLY A 334 16.07 8.04 -9.15
N GLU A 335 16.83 6.98 -9.36
CA GLU A 335 17.87 6.51 -8.48
C GLU A 335 19.09 6.09 -9.30
N LEU A 336 20.28 6.39 -8.80
CA LEU A 336 21.55 5.88 -9.30
C LEU A 336 22.30 5.29 -8.14
N GLY A 337 22.97 4.16 -8.32
CA GLY A 337 23.77 3.61 -7.26
C GLY A 337 24.82 2.61 -7.74
N PHE A 338 25.74 2.34 -6.84
CA PHE A 338 26.76 1.34 -7.03
C PHE A 338 26.92 0.52 -5.76
N LYS A 339 26.86 -0.81 -5.91
CA LYS A 339 27.05 -1.79 -4.85
C LYS A 339 28.31 -2.59 -5.13
N GLN A 340 29.21 -2.69 -4.16
CA GLN A 340 30.44 -3.45 -4.28
C GLN A 340 30.52 -4.50 -3.19
N ARG A 341 30.72 -5.75 -3.60
CA ARG A 341 31.08 -6.85 -2.70
C ARG A 341 32.60 -6.92 -2.60
N GLY A 342 33.11 -7.20 -1.41
CA GLY A 342 34.56 -7.31 -1.16
C GLY A 342 34.85 -7.66 0.28
N ASP A 343 36.10 -7.47 0.64
CA ASP A 343 36.61 -7.68 1.99
C ASP A 343 37.21 -6.38 2.54
N ILE A 344 36.80 -6.00 3.74
CA ILE A 344 37.41 -4.90 4.50
C ILE A 344 38.18 -5.53 5.67
N LEU A 345 39.53 -5.43 5.66
CA LEU A 345 40.39 -6.01 6.69
C LEU A 345 40.17 -7.52 6.91
N GLY A 346 39.87 -8.28 5.86
CA GLY A 346 39.58 -9.71 5.92
C GLY A 346 38.18 -10.05 6.37
N MET A 347 37.27 -9.06 6.48
CA MET A 347 35.85 -9.24 6.82
C MET A 347 35.01 -9.14 5.56
N PRO A 348 34.17 -10.16 5.24
CA PRO A 348 33.20 -10.05 4.15
C PRO A 348 32.32 -8.80 4.30
N SER A 349 32.24 -8.02 3.22
CA SER A 349 31.60 -6.73 3.28
C SER A 349 30.88 -6.39 1.98
N ILE A 350 29.82 -5.57 2.08
CA ILE A 350 29.10 -4.98 0.96
C ILE A 350 28.99 -3.48 1.23
N GLY A 351 29.58 -2.67 0.35
CA GLY A 351 29.40 -1.23 0.34
C GLY A 351 28.38 -0.82 -0.71
N THR A 352 27.52 0.14 -0.40
CA THR A 352 26.57 0.74 -1.34
C THR A 352 26.63 2.25 -1.25
N VAL A 353 26.71 2.92 -2.38
CA VAL A 353 26.50 4.37 -2.49
C VAL A 353 25.37 4.61 -3.48
N GLY A 354 24.47 5.53 -3.15
CA GLY A 354 23.33 5.83 -3.98
C GLY A 354 22.91 7.29 -3.91
N PHE A 355 22.14 7.69 -4.90
CA PHE A 355 21.55 9.01 -5.00
C PHE A 355 20.14 8.88 -5.58
N GLN A 356 19.16 9.44 -4.89
CA GLN A 356 17.77 9.48 -5.32
C GLN A 356 17.33 10.93 -5.54
N THR A 357 16.42 11.12 -6.50
CA THR A 357 15.76 12.41 -6.72
C THR A 357 14.30 12.19 -7.04
N ARG A 358 13.46 13.13 -6.60
CA ARG A 358 12.03 13.14 -6.92
C ARG A 358 11.53 14.56 -7.02
N VAL A 359 10.71 14.81 -8.03
CA VAL A 359 10.00 16.07 -8.27
C VAL A 359 8.52 15.78 -8.37
N ASP A 360 7.72 16.56 -7.64
CA ASP A 360 6.25 16.58 -7.71
C ASP A 360 5.82 17.99 -8.17
N ASP A 361 5.12 18.06 -9.28
CA ASP A 361 4.49 19.27 -9.81
C ASP A 361 2.98 19.11 -9.73
N VAL A 362 2.34 19.85 -8.81
CA VAL A 362 0.99 19.60 -8.33
C VAL A 362 0.13 20.83 -8.52
N HIS A 363 -1.04 20.67 -9.14
CA HIS A 363 -2.13 21.63 -9.08
C HIS A 363 -3.23 21.07 -8.18
N ALA A 364 -3.42 21.68 -7.02
CA ALA A 364 -4.45 21.31 -6.05
C ALA A 364 -5.51 22.40 -5.96
N LYS A 365 -6.79 21.98 -6.08
CA LYS A 365 -7.94 22.87 -5.97
C LYS A 365 -8.98 22.28 -5.04
N LEU A 366 -9.44 23.07 -4.07
CA LEU A 366 -10.46 22.70 -3.10
C LEU A 366 -11.57 23.75 -3.11
N GLY A 367 -12.80 23.31 -2.82
CA GLY A 367 -13.90 24.26 -2.74
C GLY A 367 -15.23 23.62 -2.40
N THR A 368 -16.25 24.45 -2.21
CA THR A 368 -17.61 24.02 -1.95
C THR A 368 -18.25 23.47 -3.23
N GLN A 369 -19.13 22.51 -3.08
CA GLN A 369 -19.86 21.90 -4.19
C GLN A 369 -21.33 21.65 -3.86
N LEU A 370 -22.16 21.60 -4.87
CA LEU A 370 -23.55 21.13 -4.78
C LEU A 370 -23.80 20.15 -5.93
N ARG A 371 -24.16 18.91 -5.59
CA ARG A 371 -24.44 17.83 -6.56
C ARG A 371 -23.30 17.63 -7.58
N LYS A 372 -22.06 17.55 -7.08
CA LYS A 372 -20.82 17.42 -7.87
C LYS A 372 -20.52 18.64 -8.79
N GLN A 373 -21.16 19.78 -8.57
CA GLN A 373 -20.87 21.03 -9.25
C GLN A 373 -20.14 21.99 -8.29
N LEU A 374 -18.95 22.47 -8.66
CA LEU A 374 -18.20 23.42 -7.86
C LEU A 374 -18.98 24.76 -7.77
N THR A 375 -19.26 25.21 -6.55
CA THR A 375 -20.02 26.45 -6.26
C THR A 375 -19.13 27.57 -5.72
N GLY A 376 -18.00 27.22 -5.10
CA GLY A 376 -17.01 28.17 -4.59
C GLY A 376 -15.61 27.54 -4.57
N THR A 377 -14.57 28.37 -4.51
CA THR A 377 -13.18 27.91 -4.41
C THR A 377 -12.58 28.41 -3.09
N THR A 378 -12.05 27.49 -2.26
CA THR A 378 -11.37 27.81 -0.99
C THR A 378 -9.85 27.84 -1.14
N ILE A 379 -9.31 26.92 -1.93
CA ILE A 379 -7.89 26.81 -2.27
C ILE A 379 -7.76 26.59 -3.78
N ASP A 380 -6.83 27.26 -4.42
CA ASP A 380 -6.39 26.99 -5.78
C ASP A 380 -4.91 27.34 -5.87
N SER A 381 -4.04 26.32 -5.89
CA SER A 381 -2.59 26.50 -5.77
C SER A 381 -1.81 25.54 -6.65
N ASP A 382 -0.69 26.03 -7.17
CA ASP A 382 0.38 25.20 -7.71
C ASP A 382 1.41 24.96 -6.61
N ALA A 383 1.73 23.71 -6.35
CA ALA A 383 2.72 23.28 -5.36
C ALA A 383 3.81 22.44 -6.03
N PHE A 384 5.02 22.94 -6.00
CA PHE A 384 6.19 22.25 -6.50
C PHE A 384 7.02 21.76 -5.33
N SER A 385 7.46 20.49 -5.36
CA SER A 385 8.43 19.96 -4.40
C SER A 385 9.49 19.13 -5.11
N ALA A 386 10.76 19.38 -4.77
CA ALA A 386 11.90 18.61 -5.26
C ALA A 386 12.73 18.11 -4.09
N SER A 387 13.22 16.86 -4.19
CA SER A 387 14.12 16.27 -3.19
C SER A 387 15.34 15.62 -3.84
N TYR A 388 16.46 15.70 -3.12
CA TYR A 388 17.76 15.14 -3.49
C TYR A 388 18.33 14.39 -2.30
N ALA A 389 18.64 13.12 -2.48
CA ALA A 389 18.95 12.22 -1.38
C ALA A 389 20.17 11.32 -1.66
N PRO A 390 21.38 11.80 -1.37
CA PRO A 390 22.55 10.92 -1.30
C PRO A 390 22.46 9.98 -0.09
N PHE A 391 22.93 8.74 -0.26
CA PHE A 391 23.06 7.79 0.84
C PHE A 391 24.27 6.87 0.65
N VAL A 392 24.76 6.38 1.78
CA VAL A 392 25.79 5.35 1.84
C VAL A 392 25.37 4.26 2.82
N LYS A 393 25.70 3.02 2.52
CA LYS A 393 25.45 1.84 3.36
C LYS A 393 26.64 0.91 3.34
N ALA A 394 26.95 0.31 4.49
CA ALA A 394 27.92 -0.76 4.60
C ALA A 394 27.34 -1.92 5.40
N GLU A 395 27.51 -3.11 4.87
CA GLU A 395 27.26 -4.37 5.56
C GLU A 395 28.61 -5.05 5.79
N VAL A 396 28.90 -5.45 7.02
CA VAL A 396 30.18 -6.07 7.39
C VAL A 396 29.91 -7.26 8.28
N GLN A 397 30.58 -8.38 8.01
CA GLN A 397 30.49 -9.61 8.81
C GLN A 397 31.83 -9.93 9.46
N PRO A 398 32.16 -9.33 10.63
CA PRO A 398 33.43 -9.57 11.32
C PRO A 398 33.60 -11.02 11.79
N LEU A 399 32.50 -11.67 12.16
CA LEU A 399 32.47 -13.06 12.64
C LEU A 399 31.29 -13.81 11.98
N PRO A 400 31.36 -15.13 11.85
CA PRO A 400 30.26 -15.91 11.26
C PRO A 400 28.90 -15.70 11.95
N TRP A 401 28.90 -15.29 13.21
CA TRP A 401 27.72 -15.05 14.03
C TRP A 401 27.45 -13.56 14.32
N LEU A 402 28.23 -12.62 13.75
CA LEU A 402 28.08 -11.18 13.99
C LEU A 402 28.06 -10.44 12.65
N ARG A 403 26.97 -9.76 12.36
CA ARG A 403 26.81 -8.88 11.20
C ARG A 403 26.42 -7.48 11.66
N PHE A 404 27.01 -6.48 11.02
CA PHE A 404 26.63 -5.08 11.14
C PHE A 404 26.10 -4.59 9.79
N ASN A 405 25.04 -3.81 9.84
CA ASN A 405 24.54 -3.04 8.71
C ASN A 405 24.31 -1.62 9.18
N GLY A 406 24.93 -0.66 8.54
CA GLY A 406 24.79 0.74 8.92
C GLY A 406 24.91 1.67 7.72
N GLY A 407 24.41 2.87 7.88
CA GLY A 407 24.47 3.86 6.81
C GLY A 407 23.96 5.22 7.25
N VAL A 408 24.10 6.15 6.34
CA VAL A 408 23.63 7.54 6.49
C VAL A 408 22.94 7.96 5.21
N ARG A 409 21.80 8.61 5.37
CA ARG A 409 21.07 9.27 4.29
C ARG A 409 21.00 10.76 4.56
N GLY A 410 21.31 11.59 3.57
CA GLY A 410 20.99 13.00 3.56
C GLY A 410 19.73 13.24 2.72
N GLU A 411 18.89 14.17 3.13
CA GLU A 411 17.76 14.64 2.31
C GLU A 411 17.80 16.17 2.24
N MET A 412 17.59 16.70 1.05
CA MET A 412 17.42 18.13 0.80
C MET A 412 16.13 18.33 0.02
N PHE A 413 15.27 19.21 0.54
CA PHE A 413 13.99 19.54 -0.07
C PHE A 413 13.93 21.01 -0.46
N THR A 414 13.27 21.26 -1.58
CA THR A 414 12.79 22.58 -2.00
C THR A 414 11.28 22.50 -2.14
N PHE A 415 10.58 23.48 -1.56
CA PHE A 415 9.15 23.67 -1.72
C PHE A 415 8.91 25.04 -2.32
N ASP A 416 8.01 25.13 -3.30
CA ASP A 416 7.56 26.38 -3.91
C ASP A 416 6.04 26.30 -4.12
N VAL A 417 5.31 27.27 -3.58
CA VAL A 417 3.85 27.28 -3.65
C VAL A 417 3.39 28.65 -4.19
N ASN A 418 2.54 28.59 -5.20
CA ASN A 418 1.94 29.77 -5.83
C ASN A 418 0.41 29.67 -5.77
N ASN A 419 -0.23 30.73 -5.24
CA ASN A 419 -1.69 30.84 -5.28
C ASN A 419 -2.17 31.26 -6.66
N ARG A 420 -3.17 30.56 -7.17
CA ARG A 420 -3.85 30.89 -8.42
C ARG A 420 -5.11 31.73 -8.21
N CYS A 421 -5.62 31.77 -6.97
CA CYS A 421 -6.85 32.46 -6.60
C CYS A 421 -6.53 33.59 -5.61
N ALA A 422 -6.60 34.83 -6.05
CA ALA A 422 -6.32 36.00 -5.22
C ALA A 422 -7.41 36.26 -4.15
N THR A 423 -8.62 35.74 -4.35
CA THR A 423 -9.79 35.98 -3.48
C THR A 423 -10.16 34.78 -2.62
N CYS A 424 -9.39 33.68 -2.69
CA CYS A 424 -9.63 32.52 -1.86
C CYS A 424 -9.33 32.83 -0.39
N PRO A 425 -10.13 32.31 0.55
CA PRO A 425 -9.91 32.53 1.98
C PRO A 425 -8.61 31.89 2.47
N GLU A 426 -8.24 30.73 1.94
CA GLU A 426 -7.02 30.02 2.28
C GLU A 426 -5.94 30.28 1.22
N GLN A 427 -4.87 30.93 1.65
CA GLN A 427 -3.74 31.26 0.76
C GLN A 427 -2.42 30.86 1.43
N SER A 428 -1.65 30.03 0.71
CA SER A 428 -0.27 29.72 1.07
C SER A 428 0.59 29.98 -0.15
N ALA A 429 1.54 30.89 -0.06
CA ALA A 429 2.50 31.14 -1.13
C ALA A 429 3.87 31.41 -0.53
N GLY A 430 4.91 30.99 -1.23
CA GLY A 430 6.28 31.20 -0.81
C GLY A 430 7.18 30.05 -1.20
N GLN A 431 8.45 30.21 -0.85
CA GLN A 431 9.48 29.21 -1.10
C GLN A 431 10.24 28.90 0.18
N THR A 432 10.54 27.62 0.42
CA THR A 432 11.38 27.21 1.54
C THR A 432 12.27 26.03 1.17
N HIS A 433 13.38 25.91 1.90
CA HIS A 433 14.29 24.78 1.76
C HIS A 433 14.48 24.12 3.13
N SER A 434 14.61 22.81 3.14
CA SER A 434 14.86 22.07 4.37
C SER A 434 15.79 20.91 4.10
N GLY A 435 16.56 20.50 5.12
CA GLY A 435 17.45 19.35 5.02
C GLY A 435 17.51 18.56 6.31
N ILE A 436 17.74 17.26 6.18
CA ILE A 436 17.83 16.33 7.29
C ILE A 436 18.92 15.28 7.02
N VAL A 437 19.60 14.86 8.08
CA VAL A 437 20.57 13.75 8.03
C VAL A 437 20.04 12.63 8.93
N LEU A 438 20.05 11.40 8.43
CA LEU A 438 19.38 10.24 9.00
C LEU A 438 20.37 9.07 9.16
N PRO A 439 21.02 8.93 10.32
CA PRO A 439 21.87 7.78 10.62
C PRO A 439 21.03 6.52 10.88
N LYS A 440 21.60 5.36 10.53
CA LYS A 440 21.00 4.04 10.72
C LYS A 440 22.09 3.05 11.12
N MET A 441 21.80 2.19 12.12
CA MET A 441 22.75 1.20 12.62
C MET A 441 22.02 -0.05 13.10
N ASN A 442 22.43 -1.19 12.60
CA ASN A 442 21.81 -2.47 12.88
C ASN A 442 22.88 -3.51 13.23
N MET A 443 22.63 -4.31 14.24
CA MET A 443 23.47 -5.41 14.65
C MET A 443 22.65 -6.71 14.66
N ILE A 444 23.21 -7.76 14.06
CA ILE A 444 22.57 -9.07 13.95
C ILE A 444 23.53 -10.09 14.56
N LEU A 445 23.04 -10.86 15.52
CA LEU A 445 23.74 -11.91 16.24
C LEU A 445 23.17 -13.26 15.86
N GLY A 446 24.00 -14.23 15.52
CA GLY A 446 23.62 -15.56 15.06
C GLY A 446 23.92 -15.81 13.57
N PRO A 447 23.42 -16.92 12.98
CA PRO A 447 22.41 -17.82 13.57
C PRO A 447 23.01 -18.84 14.56
N TRP A 448 22.30 -19.10 15.65
CA TRP A 448 22.53 -20.24 16.53
C TRP A 448 21.29 -21.13 16.50
N ALA A 449 21.43 -22.37 16.05
CA ALA A 449 20.30 -23.30 15.87
C ALA A 449 19.12 -22.68 15.09
N GLY A 450 19.42 -21.94 14.01
CA GLY A 450 18.39 -21.26 13.19
C GLY A 450 17.81 -19.99 13.81
N THR A 451 18.38 -19.49 14.91
CA THR A 451 17.87 -18.30 15.62
C THR A 451 18.86 -17.12 15.49
N GLU A 452 18.35 -15.95 15.14
CA GLU A 452 19.07 -14.68 15.06
C GLU A 452 18.44 -13.64 15.98
N PHE A 453 19.27 -12.78 16.58
CA PHE A 453 18.86 -11.64 17.41
C PHE A 453 19.24 -10.33 16.71
N PHE A 454 18.41 -9.32 16.88
CA PHE A 454 18.55 -8.03 16.20
C PHE A 454 18.50 -6.89 17.21
N ILE A 455 19.38 -5.91 17.03
CA ILE A 455 19.37 -4.64 17.76
C ILE A 455 19.52 -3.53 16.72
N ASN A 456 18.51 -2.67 16.64
CA ASN A 456 18.39 -1.70 15.56
C ASN A 456 18.14 -0.29 16.09
N TYR A 457 18.78 0.66 15.46
CA TYR A 457 18.55 2.08 15.57
C TYR A 457 18.41 2.69 14.19
N GLY A 458 17.44 3.56 13.99
CA GLY A 458 17.30 4.26 12.72
C GLY A 458 16.48 5.53 12.83
N GLU A 459 16.88 6.53 12.06
CA GLU A 459 16.13 7.77 11.93
C GLU A 459 15.43 7.82 10.58
N GLY A 460 14.15 8.21 10.60
CA GLY A 460 13.30 8.41 9.44
C GLY A 460 12.67 9.80 9.45
N PHE A 461 11.85 10.07 8.45
CA PHE A 461 11.09 11.30 8.38
C PHE A 461 9.92 11.15 7.43
N HIS A 462 8.95 12.06 7.53
CA HIS A 462 8.04 12.39 6.45
C HIS A 462 8.13 13.87 6.10
N SER A 463 7.91 14.19 4.83
CA SER A 463 7.71 15.56 4.39
C SER A 463 6.30 16.01 4.74
N ASN A 464 6.14 17.27 5.12
CA ASN A 464 4.83 17.88 5.30
C ASN A 464 4.32 18.46 3.97
N ASP A 465 3.03 18.76 3.91
CA ASP A 465 2.41 19.38 2.74
C ASP A 465 3.13 20.70 2.39
N ALA A 466 3.45 20.91 1.13
CA ALA A 466 4.17 22.10 0.68
C ALA A 466 3.45 23.40 1.05
N ARG A 467 2.11 23.41 1.01
CA ARG A 467 1.28 24.58 1.39
C ARG A 467 1.44 24.94 2.87
N SER A 468 1.71 23.94 3.70
CA SER A 468 2.03 24.13 5.12
C SER A 468 3.50 24.42 5.33
N ALA A 469 4.39 23.74 4.61
CA ALA A 469 5.83 23.87 4.72
C ALA A 469 6.34 25.31 4.46
N VAL A 470 5.69 26.06 3.55
CA VAL A 470 6.07 27.45 3.23
C VAL A 470 5.54 28.47 4.24
N ARG A 471 4.68 28.08 5.18
CA ARG A 471 4.17 28.97 6.22
C ARG A 471 5.26 29.31 7.25
N PRO A 472 5.35 30.56 7.73
CA PRO A 472 6.33 30.92 8.75
C PRO A 472 6.19 30.08 10.02
N GLY A 473 7.31 29.55 10.52
CA GLY A 473 7.34 28.76 11.77
C GLY A 473 6.94 27.28 11.64
N SER A 474 6.59 26.83 10.42
CA SER A 474 6.30 25.41 10.17
C SER A 474 7.58 24.56 10.10
N ALA A 475 7.45 23.26 10.37
CA ALA A 475 8.51 22.28 10.19
C ALA A 475 8.27 21.51 8.87
N PRO A 476 9.02 21.78 7.78
CA PRO A 476 8.79 21.12 6.49
C PRO A 476 9.02 19.59 6.51
N LEU A 477 9.87 19.12 7.42
CA LEU A 477 10.23 17.71 7.58
C LEU A 477 10.04 17.28 9.03
N SER A 478 9.28 16.24 9.28
CA SER A 478 9.05 15.68 10.62
C SER A 478 9.95 14.45 10.83
N ARG A 479 10.86 14.54 11.80
CA ARG A 479 11.83 13.48 12.11
C ARG A 479 11.23 12.42 13.02
N SER A 480 11.47 11.14 12.72
CA SER A 480 11.23 10.01 13.61
C SER A 480 12.53 9.34 14.05
N ILE A 481 12.52 8.77 15.26
CA ILE A 481 13.62 7.96 15.80
C ILE A 481 13.05 6.60 16.16
N ASN A 482 13.65 5.54 15.61
CA ASN A 482 13.17 4.18 15.72
C ASN A 482 14.19 3.29 16.44
N TYR A 483 13.72 2.47 17.37
CA TYR A 483 14.49 1.45 18.07
C TYR A 483 13.77 0.11 17.94
N GLU A 484 14.53 -0.96 17.75
CA GLU A 484 13.99 -2.31 17.73
C GLU A 484 14.98 -3.30 18.35
N ILE A 485 14.48 -4.19 19.20
CA ILE A 485 15.16 -5.41 19.63
C ILE A 485 14.26 -6.57 19.28
N GLY A 486 14.79 -7.57 18.60
CA GLY A 486 13.96 -8.68 18.19
C GLY A 486 14.72 -9.99 18.01
N VAL A 487 13.96 -11.04 17.85
CA VAL A 487 14.45 -12.39 17.58
C VAL A 487 13.66 -12.98 16.40
N ARG A 488 14.38 -13.69 15.56
CA ARG A 488 13.81 -14.50 14.48
C ARG A 488 14.37 -15.92 14.61
N SER A 489 13.50 -16.89 14.60
CA SER A 489 13.87 -18.28 14.73
C SER A 489 13.22 -19.14 13.65
N ARG A 490 14.00 -20.05 13.07
CA ARG A 490 13.55 -21.09 12.12
C ARG A 490 13.92 -22.47 12.67
N PRO A 491 13.25 -22.91 13.76
CA PRO A 491 13.66 -24.08 14.53
C PRO A 491 13.61 -25.38 13.72
N TRP A 492 12.79 -25.45 12.68
CA TRP A 492 12.60 -26.65 11.85
C TRP A 492 13.25 -26.51 10.45
N GLY A 493 14.13 -25.52 10.27
CA GLY A 493 14.82 -25.21 9.01
C GLY A 493 14.20 -24.04 8.26
N PRO A 494 14.92 -23.55 7.21
CA PRO A 494 14.58 -22.29 6.54
C PRO A 494 13.21 -22.28 5.84
N ASP A 495 12.74 -23.46 5.38
CA ASP A 495 11.57 -23.58 4.52
C ASP A 495 10.30 -23.99 5.28
N ARG A 496 10.38 -24.14 6.61
CA ARG A 496 9.25 -24.60 7.43
C ARG A 496 8.63 -23.47 8.20
N LEU A 497 8.85 -23.40 9.50
CA LEU A 497 8.23 -22.44 10.40
C LEU A 497 9.21 -21.31 10.73
N GLU A 498 8.83 -20.08 10.47
CA GLU A 498 9.48 -18.88 10.95
C GLU A 498 8.69 -18.29 12.12
N LEU A 499 9.39 -18.01 13.21
CA LEU A 499 8.88 -17.34 14.40
C LEU A 499 9.58 -16.00 14.55
N LEU A 500 8.83 -14.96 14.87
CA LEU A 500 9.29 -13.60 15.08
C LEU A 500 8.78 -13.09 16.41
N ALA A 501 9.64 -12.41 17.18
CA ALA A 501 9.22 -11.56 18.28
C ALA A 501 10.04 -10.28 18.28
N THR A 502 9.37 -9.15 18.47
CA THR A 502 9.99 -7.82 18.34
C THR A 502 9.45 -6.90 19.41
N LEU A 503 10.35 -6.20 20.11
CA LEU A 503 10.08 -5.02 20.92
C LEU A 503 10.50 -3.80 20.11
N TRP A 504 9.61 -2.84 19.96
CA TRP A 504 9.91 -1.66 19.15
C TRP A 504 9.45 -0.37 19.84
N ARG A 505 10.10 0.73 19.49
CA ARG A 505 9.71 2.07 19.90
C ARG A 505 10.01 3.07 18.78
N MET A 506 9.10 4.02 18.58
CA MET A 506 9.22 5.14 17.68
C MET A 506 8.83 6.44 18.39
N ASP A 507 9.69 7.45 18.30
CA ASP A 507 9.46 8.81 18.77
C ASP A 507 9.43 9.74 17.53
N ILE A 508 8.32 10.50 17.35
CA ILE A 508 8.20 11.53 16.31
C ILE A 508 8.26 12.89 16.98
N LYS A 509 9.09 13.80 16.46
CA LYS A 509 9.36 15.09 17.12
C LYS A 509 8.23 16.11 17.00
N SER A 510 7.55 16.12 15.87
CA SER A 510 6.45 17.02 15.58
C SER A 510 5.62 16.43 14.46
N GLU A 511 4.33 16.30 14.67
CA GLU A 511 3.39 15.89 13.65
C GLU A 511 2.65 17.11 13.12
N LEU A 512 2.55 17.20 11.82
CA LEU A 512 1.73 18.15 11.12
C LEU A 512 0.67 17.33 10.38
N VAL A 513 -0.54 17.29 10.93
CA VAL A 513 -1.65 16.53 10.37
C VAL A 513 -2.40 17.41 9.39
N PHE A 514 -2.51 16.98 8.15
CA PHE A 514 -3.34 17.66 7.16
C PHE A 514 -4.79 17.27 7.35
N VAL A 515 -5.63 18.25 7.62
CA VAL A 515 -7.08 18.08 7.72
C VAL A 515 -7.66 18.27 6.32
N GLY A 516 -7.79 17.15 5.59
CA GLY A 516 -8.12 17.16 4.16
C GLY A 516 -9.45 17.84 3.82
N ASP A 517 -10.39 17.77 4.73
CA ASP A 517 -11.73 18.33 4.56
C ASP A 517 -11.78 19.85 4.72
N GLU A 518 -10.90 20.39 5.57
CA GLU A 518 -10.76 21.82 5.78
C GLU A 518 -9.69 22.44 4.86
N GLY A 519 -8.87 21.62 4.21
CA GLY A 519 -7.73 22.08 3.41
C GLY A 519 -6.63 22.76 4.24
N THR A 520 -6.64 22.55 5.54
CA THR A 520 -5.73 23.15 6.53
C THR A 520 -4.81 22.08 7.13
N THR A 521 -3.83 22.53 7.89
CA THR A 521 -2.92 21.65 8.62
C THR A 521 -2.87 22.05 10.07
N GLU A 522 -3.03 21.09 10.95
CA GLU A 522 -2.84 21.29 12.39
C GLU A 522 -1.44 20.84 12.82
N ILE A 523 -0.79 21.70 13.59
CA ILE A 523 0.47 21.33 14.26
C ILE A 523 0.09 20.49 15.46
N ARG A 524 0.48 19.21 15.44
CA ARG A 524 0.38 18.29 16.57
C ARG A 524 1.74 18.20 17.28
N GLY A 525 1.70 17.89 18.55
CA GLY A 525 2.92 17.78 19.37
C GLY A 525 3.77 16.57 19.06
N ALA A 526 4.85 16.40 19.82
CA ALA A 526 5.69 15.20 19.73
C ALA A 526 4.93 13.97 20.26
N THR A 527 5.14 12.83 19.60
CA THR A 527 4.47 11.58 19.94
C THR A 527 5.47 10.49 20.31
N ARG A 528 4.99 9.50 21.04
CA ARG A 528 5.68 8.24 21.32
C ARG A 528 4.77 7.07 21.02
N ARG A 529 5.31 6.10 20.33
CA ARG A 529 4.68 4.81 20.05
C ARG A 529 5.64 3.70 20.41
N GLN A 530 5.17 2.68 21.10
CA GLN A 530 5.98 1.51 21.46
C GLN A 530 5.11 0.26 21.56
N GLY A 531 5.70 -0.90 21.37
CA GLY A 531 4.91 -2.10 21.40
C GLY A 531 5.70 -3.39 21.28
N VAL A 532 4.92 -4.46 21.23
CA VAL A 532 5.36 -5.84 21.03
C VAL A 532 4.69 -6.39 19.78
N GLU A 533 5.44 -7.07 18.97
CA GLU A 533 4.94 -7.80 17.82
C GLU A 533 5.44 -9.24 17.87
N VAL A 534 4.54 -10.18 17.69
CA VAL A 534 4.88 -11.59 17.50
C VAL A 534 4.23 -12.09 16.23
N ALA A 535 4.94 -12.94 15.48
CA ALA A 535 4.41 -13.58 14.30
C ALA A 535 4.94 -15.00 14.13
N ALA A 536 4.11 -15.85 13.54
CA ALA A 536 4.45 -17.21 13.17
C ALA A 536 3.96 -17.46 11.75
N ARG A 537 4.84 -17.98 10.88
CA ARG A 537 4.52 -18.20 9.47
C ARG A 537 5.24 -19.42 8.96
N GLY A 538 4.52 -20.31 8.30
CA GLY A 538 5.13 -21.47 7.67
C GLY A 538 4.33 -22.75 7.78
N GLN A 539 4.93 -23.81 7.28
CA GLN A 539 4.37 -25.16 7.34
C GLN A 539 4.61 -25.76 8.72
N VAL A 540 3.52 -26.06 9.42
CA VAL A 540 3.56 -26.62 10.77
C VAL A 540 3.57 -28.15 10.72
N TRP A 541 2.70 -28.73 9.90
CA TRP A 541 2.54 -30.17 9.79
C TRP A 541 1.92 -30.55 8.45
N GLY A 542 2.50 -31.57 7.76
CA GLY A 542 1.94 -32.12 6.54
C GLY A 542 1.33 -31.09 5.60
N PRO A 543 0.01 -31.11 5.37
CA PRO A 543 -0.67 -30.16 4.50
C PRO A 543 -0.97 -28.78 5.13
N LEU A 544 -0.74 -28.61 6.45
CA LEU A 544 -1.13 -27.41 7.20
C LEU A 544 -0.03 -26.35 7.17
N TYR A 545 -0.36 -25.18 6.61
CA TYR A 545 0.41 -23.94 6.68
C TYR A 545 -0.33 -22.92 7.54
N VAL A 546 0.40 -22.18 8.36
CA VAL A 546 -0.16 -21.10 9.20
C VAL A 546 0.53 -19.78 8.89
N ASN A 547 -0.24 -18.71 9.01
CA ASN A 547 0.28 -17.34 9.04
C ASN A 547 -0.50 -16.59 10.14
N GLY A 548 0.20 -16.16 11.18
CA GLY A 548 -0.43 -15.48 12.30
C GLY A 548 0.46 -14.39 12.86
N SER A 549 -0.17 -13.30 13.31
CA SER A 549 0.52 -12.20 13.96
C SER A 549 -0.36 -11.56 15.04
N PHE A 550 0.30 -11.03 16.04
CA PHE A 550 -0.31 -10.24 17.10
C PHE A 550 0.59 -9.05 17.38
N THR A 551 0.00 -7.87 17.43
CA THR A 551 0.70 -6.61 17.74
C THR A 551 -0.05 -5.91 18.87
N TRP A 552 0.70 -5.58 19.93
CA TRP A 552 0.27 -4.66 20.97
C TRP A 552 1.01 -3.33 20.79
N THR A 553 0.29 -2.22 20.88
CA THR A 553 0.82 -0.87 20.72
C THR A 553 0.32 0.03 21.85
N HIS A 554 1.24 0.79 22.44
CA HIS A 554 0.92 1.92 23.26
C HIS A 554 1.38 3.20 22.56
N ALA A 555 0.42 4.08 22.25
CA ALA A 555 0.63 5.30 21.47
C ALA A 555 0.05 6.52 22.21
N GLU A 556 0.89 7.55 22.39
CA GLU A 556 0.49 8.77 23.10
C GLU A 556 1.26 10.00 22.62
N PHE A 557 0.66 11.17 22.75
CA PHE A 557 1.39 12.43 22.73
C PHE A 557 2.29 12.55 23.97
N ARG A 558 3.32 13.38 23.88
CA ARG A 558 4.26 13.56 25.02
C ARG A 558 3.63 14.20 26.26
N ASN A 559 2.49 14.84 26.14
CA ASN A 559 1.69 15.38 27.25
C ASN A 559 0.80 14.32 27.92
N GLY A 560 0.74 13.10 27.38
CA GLY A 560 -0.05 11.98 27.89
C GLY A 560 -1.42 11.80 27.23
N ASP A 561 -1.80 12.66 26.29
CA ASP A 561 -3.04 12.52 25.53
C ASP A 561 -2.96 11.33 24.58
N ALA A 562 -4.11 10.75 24.27
CA ALA A 562 -4.18 9.67 23.28
C ALA A 562 -3.93 10.21 21.87
N ILE A 563 -3.32 9.38 21.02
CA ILE A 563 -3.34 9.61 19.58
C ILE A 563 -4.66 9.03 19.06
N PRO A 564 -5.54 9.85 18.47
CA PRO A 564 -6.79 9.35 17.88
C PRO A 564 -6.55 8.22 16.89
N LEU A 565 -7.48 7.28 16.83
CA LEU A 565 -7.48 6.11 15.95
C LEU A 565 -6.38 5.06 16.22
N ALA A 566 -5.40 5.32 17.07
CA ALA A 566 -4.35 4.36 17.41
C ALA A 566 -4.93 3.14 18.15
N SER A 567 -4.99 1.99 17.49
CA SER A 567 -5.47 0.74 18.08
C SER A 567 -4.40 0.10 18.96
N GLU A 568 -4.79 -0.31 20.17
CA GLU A 568 -3.87 -1.02 21.08
C GLU A 568 -3.54 -2.42 20.61
N TYR A 569 -4.48 -3.09 19.91
CA TYR A 569 -4.32 -4.47 19.50
C TYR A 569 -4.72 -4.67 18.05
N ILE A 570 -3.84 -5.28 17.27
CA ILE A 570 -4.13 -5.78 15.92
C ILE A 570 -3.68 -7.25 15.88
N ALA A 571 -4.56 -8.13 15.40
CA ALA A 571 -4.21 -9.52 15.18
C ALA A 571 -4.73 -10.03 13.84
N TYR A 572 -3.96 -10.90 13.24
CA TYR A 572 -4.31 -11.66 12.04
C TYR A 572 -3.93 -13.10 12.23
N GLY A 573 -4.76 -14.02 11.78
CA GLY A 573 -4.45 -15.44 11.78
C GLY A 573 -5.08 -16.14 10.59
N ALA A 574 -4.32 -16.99 9.90
CA ALA A 574 -4.80 -17.82 8.81
C ALA A 574 -4.28 -19.26 8.97
N ALA A 575 -5.18 -20.21 8.79
CA ALA A 575 -4.89 -21.63 8.64
C ALA A 575 -5.17 -22.04 7.20
N ILE A 576 -4.15 -22.52 6.49
CA ILE A 576 -4.22 -22.92 5.09
C ILE A 576 -3.99 -24.42 5.02
N LEU A 577 -4.96 -25.15 4.46
CA LEU A 577 -4.93 -26.59 4.32
C LEU A 577 -4.86 -26.96 2.83
N LYS A 578 -3.80 -27.66 2.46
CA LYS A 578 -3.64 -28.19 1.10
C LYS A 578 -4.03 -29.66 1.07
N TRP A 579 -5.17 -29.94 0.47
CA TRP A 579 -5.69 -31.29 0.33
C TRP A 579 -5.02 -32.03 -0.85
N PRO A 580 -4.88 -33.35 -0.78
CA PRO A 580 -4.20 -34.13 -1.85
C PRO A 580 -4.82 -33.99 -3.23
N GLU A 581 -6.12 -33.74 -3.33
CA GLU A 581 -6.90 -33.71 -4.56
C GLU A 581 -6.93 -32.36 -5.26
N GLY A 582 -6.01 -31.45 -4.92
CA GLY A 582 -5.90 -30.11 -5.55
C GLY A 582 -6.80 -29.03 -4.93
N LEU A 583 -7.48 -29.33 -3.82
CA LEU A 583 -8.22 -28.33 -3.05
C LEU A 583 -7.26 -27.60 -2.09
N THR A 584 -7.39 -26.28 -2.00
CA THR A 584 -6.74 -25.46 -0.99
C THR A 584 -7.81 -24.68 -0.24
N SER A 585 -7.90 -24.90 1.07
CA SER A 585 -8.84 -24.22 1.95
C SER A 585 -8.07 -23.26 2.87
N GLN A 586 -8.54 -22.03 3.01
CA GLN A 586 -8.02 -21.05 3.96
C GLN A 586 -9.15 -20.49 4.81
N LEU A 587 -9.01 -20.62 6.13
CA LEU A 587 -9.79 -19.87 7.10
C LEU A 587 -8.89 -18.82 7.71
N GLN A 588 -9.32 -17.55 7.68
CA GLN A 588 -8.58 -16.44 8.28
C GLN A 588 -9.46 -15.63 9.23
N ALA A 589 -8.83 -15.03 10.23
CA ALA A 589 -9.43 -14.11 11.18
C ALA A 589 -8.65 -12.81 11.22
N THR A 590 -9.36 -11.69 11.28
CA THR A 590 -8.77 -10.35 11.45
C THR A 590 -9.43 -9.68 12.65
N TYR A 591 -8.62 -9.17 13.57
CA TYR A 591 -9.07 -8.48 14.78
C TYR A 591 -8.44 -7.09 14.88
N MET A 592 -9.26 -6.12 15.22
CA MET A 592 -8.85 -4.77 15.61
C MET A 592 -9.42 -4.44 16.99
N GLY A 593 -8.55 -4.01 17.90
CA GLY A 593 -8.92 -3.66 19.28
C GLY A 593 -9.66 -2.33 19.39
N VAL A 594 -10.13 -2.05 20.60
CA VAL A 594 -10.69 -0.75 20.98
C VAL A 594 -9.65 0.34 20.71
N ARG A 595 -10.08 1.49 20.21
CA ARG A 595 -9.22 2.64 19.95
C ARG A 595 -9.88 3.96 20.33
N PRO A 596 -9.12 4.95 20.85
CA PRO A 596 -9.65 6.28 21.13
C PRO A 596 -9.98 6.99 19.81
N LEU A 597 -11.08 7.74 19.78
CA LEU A 597 -11.44 8.59 18.64
C LEU A 597 -11.04 10.05 18.87
N ILE A 598 -10.82 10.42 20.11
CA ILE A 598 -10.39 11.77 20.53
C ILE A 598 -9.28 11.67 21.59
N GLU A 599 -8.56 12.76 21.79
CA GLU A 599 -7.33 12.81 22.58
C GLU A 599 -7.54 12.50 24.08
N ASP A 600 -8.67 12.86 24.65
CA ASP A 600 -9.01 12.62 26.07
C ASP A 600 -9.55 11.21 26.36
N ARG A 601 -9.68 10.35 25.36
CA ARG A 601 -10.19 8.96 25.41
C ARG A 601 -11.67 8.84 25.84
N SER A 602 -12.44 9.92 25.89
CA SER A 602 -13.86 9.87 26.30
C SER A 602 -14.74 9.19 25.27
N ILE A 603 -14.38 9.26 23.96
CA ILE A 603 -15.05 8.57 22.86
C ILE A 603 -14.13 7.51 22.30
N LYS A 604 -14.63 6.27 22.16
CA LYS A 604 -13.86 5.12 21.67
C LYS A 604 -14.63 4.35 20.60
N ALA A 605 -13.90 3.89 19.60
CA ALA A 605 -14.39 2.89 18.65
C ALA A 605 -14.41 1.50 19.29
N PRO A 606 -15.44 0.67 19.05
CA PRO A 606 -15.48 -0.71 19.51
C PRO A 606 -14.41 -1.56 18.81
N SER A 607 -14.06 -2.68 19.44
CA SER A 607 -13.28 -3.73 18.79
C SER A 607 -14.16 -4.58 17.88
N TRP A 608 -13.54 -5.18 16.87
CA TRP A 608 -14.22 -6.13 16.01
C TRP A 608 -13.32 -7.30 15.61
N ILE A 609 -13.96 -8.40 15.24
CA ILE A 609 -13.31 -9.58 14.65
C ILE A 609 -14.15 -10.06 13.47
N THR A 610 -13.48 -10.31 12.35
CA THR A 610 -14.11 -10.93 11.16
C THR A 610 -13.39 -12.21 10.78
N PHE A 611 -14.14 -13.12 10.18
CA PHE A 611 -13.61 -14.37 9.64
C PHE A 611 -13.91 -14.45 8.15
N ASP A 612 -12.92 -14.84 7.35
CA ASP A 612 -13.10 -15.06 5.92
C ASP A 612 -12.70 -16.48 5.55
N LEU A 613 -13.38 -17.06 4.56
CA LEU A 613 -13.08 -18.36 4.00
C LEU A 613 -12.67 -18.21 2.53
N SER A 614 -11.62 -18.89 2.13
CA SER A 614 -11.18 -19.01 0.73
C SER A 614 -11.02 -20.47 0.35
N GLU A 615 -11.68 -20.88 -0.70
CA GLU A 615 -11.60 -22.22 -1.28
C GLU A 615 -11.11 -22.11 -2.72
N ARG A 616 -10.10 -22.89 -3.07
CA ARG A 616 -9.56 -22.95 -4.44
C ARG A 616 -9.39 -24.42 -4.83
N TYR A 617 -10.03 -24.82 -5.92
CA TYR A 617 -9.99 -26.20 -6.40
C TYR A 617 -9.43 -26.26 -7.81
N LEU A 618 -8.22 -26.77 -7.93
CA LEU A 618 -7.63 -27.11 -9.22
C LEU A 618 -8.28 -28.38 -9.75
N ILE A 619 -9.06 -28.26 -10.83
CA ILE A 619 -9.79 -29.38 -11.43
C ILE A 619 -8.77 -30.39 -11.96
N PRO A 620 -8.79 -31.67 -11.52
CA PRO A 620 -7.83 -32.70 -11.92
C PRO A 620 -8.13 -33.26 -13.30
N MET A 621 -8.41 -32.38 -14.26
CA MET A 621 -8.69 -32.74 -15.65
C MET A 621 -7.62 -32.11 -16.55
N GLN A 622 -6.92 -32.94 -17.30
CA GLN A 622 -6.00 -32.47 -18.32
C GLN A 622 -6.81 -31.98 -19.53
N LEU A 623 -6.91 -30.68 -19.66
CA LEU A 623 -7.43 -30.05 -20.85
C LEU A 623 -6.34 -30.06 -21.95
N PRO A 624 -6.69 -30.14 -23.23
CA PRO A 624 -5.71 -30.16 -24.34
C PRO A 624 -4.72 -28.97 -24.34
N HIS A 625 -5.09 -27.87 -23.70
CA HIS A 625 -4.32 -26.62 -23.65
C HIS A 625 -4.38 -25.91 -22.31
N GLY A 626 -4.21 -26.62 -21.18
CA GLY A 626 -4.11 -25.97 -19.88
C GLY A 626 -4.90 -26.64 -18.77
N ARG A 627 -5.12 -25.93 -17.68
CA ARG A 627 -5.81 -26.40 -16.48
C ARG A 627 -6.81 -25.34 -15.99
N MET A 628 -7.87 -25.81 -15.33
CA MET A 628 -8.91 -24.94 -14.78
C MET A 628 -8.90 -24.98 -13.24
N GLU A 629 -9.19 -23.87 -12.64
CA GLU A 629 -9.39 -23.71 -11.20
C GLU A 629 -10.75 -23.04 -10.96
N VAL A 630 -11.47 -23.55 -9.97
CA VAL A 630 -12.68 -22.91 -9.40
C VAL A 630 -12.27 -22.32 -8.07
N PHE A 631 -12.74 -21.12 -7.76
CA PHE A 631 -12.51 -20.52 -6.46
C PHE A 631 -13.77 -19.87 -5.88
N LEU A 632 -13.80 -19.82 -4.54
CA LEU A 632 -14.85 -19.16 -3.77
C LEU A 632 -14.20 -18.39 -2.62
N TYR A 633 -14.57 -17.12 -2.48
CA TYR A 633 -14.27 -16.30 -1.32
C TYR A 633 -15.56 -15.97 -0.57
N VAL A 634 -15.56 -16.19 0.74
CA VAL A 634 -16.62 -15.77 1.65
C VAL A 634 -16.02 -14.81 2.64
N GLN A 635 -16.29 -13.53 2.46
CA GLN A 635 -15.85 -12.49 3.38
C GLN A 635 -16.87 -12.34 4.51
N ASN A 636 -16.39 -12.05 5.73
CA ASN A 636 -17.23 -11.91 6.92
C ASN A 636 -18.18 -13.11 7.11
N LEU A 637 -17.62 -14.30 7.19
CA LEU A 637 -18.31 -15.60 7.22
C LEU A 637 -19.47 -15.66 8.23
N PHE A 638 -19.33 -15.03 9.38
CA PHE A 638 -20.33 -15.03 10.44
C PHE A 638 -21.29 -13.85 10.39
N ASN A 639 -21.18 -12.99 9.38
CA ASN A 639 -21.98 -11.78 9.20
C ASN A 639 -21.94 -10.84 10.42
N THR A 640 -20.75 -10.68 11.00
CA THR A 640 -20.51 -9.78 12.12
C THR A 640 -20.75 -8.34 11.68
N GLU A 641 -21.46 -7.54 12.47
CA GLU A 641 -21.50 -6.10 12.29
C GLU A 641 -20.21 -5.48 12.80
N TRP A 642 -19.57 -4.65 11.98
CA TRP A 642 -18.31 -3.99 12.28
C TRP A 642 -18.17 -2.68 11.50
N GLU A 643 -17.26 -1.82 11.92
CA GLU A 643 -16.94 -0.54 11.28
C GLU A 643 -15.57 -0.61 10.64
N GLN A 644 -15.50 -0.20 9.36
CA GLN A 644 -14.24 -0.04 8.62
C GLN A 644 -13.51 1.21 9.11
N ALA A 645 -13.86 2.39 8.64
CA ALA A 645 -13.40 3.66 9.16
C ALA A 645 -14.40 4.20 10.19
N ILE A 646 -13.91 4.91 11.20
CA ILE A 646 -14.74 5.47 12.28
C ILE A 646 -14.01 6.68 12.89
N PHE A 647 -14.74 7.78 13.07
CA PHE A 647 -14.21 9.06 13.51
C PHE A 647 -15.18 9.70 14.53
N ALA A 648 -14.73 10.72 15.26
CA ALA A 648 -15.59 11.55 16.09
C ALA A 648 -15.34 13.01 15.75
N PHE A 649 -16.39 13.70 15.28
CA PHE A 649 -16.39 15.13 14.96
C PHE A 649 -17.79 15.73 15.02
N GLU A 650 -17.88 17.05 14.95
CA GLU A 650 -19.14 17.76 14.89
C GLU A 650 -19.76 17.68 13.50
N SER A 651 -21.05 17.37 13.49
CA SER A 651 -21.87 17.43 12.28
C SER A 651 -23.28 17.89 12.59
N ARG A 652 -24.02 18.27 11.57
CA ARG A 652 -25.41 18.69 11.71
C ARG A 652 -26.26 18.07 10.61
N LEU A 653 -27.32 17.39 10.97
CA LEU A 653 -28.34 16.94 10.01
C LEU A 653 -29.30 18.08 9.70
N ARG A 654 -29.98 17.99 8.55
CA ARG A 654 -30.85 19.06 8.02
C ARG A 654 -31.88 19.58 9.02
N ASN A 655 -32.46 18.70 9.85
CA ASN A 655 -33.54 19.02 10.78
C ASN A 655 -33.05 19.27 12.22
N GLU A 656 -31.75 19.25 12.47
CA GLU A 656 -31.19 19.49 13.80
C GLU A 656 -31.05 20.99 14.07
N PRO A 657 -31.38 21.44 15.30
CA PRO A 657 -31.29 22.85 15.65
C PRO A 657 -29.85 23.37 15.83
N ALA A 658 -28.90 22.48 16.15
CA ALA A 658 -27.51 22.79 16.41
C ALA A 658 -26.58 21.64 15.96
N ALA A 659 -25.27 21.94 15.92
CA ALA A 659 -24.24 20.95 15.73
C ALA A 659 -24.20 19.93 16.87
N ILE A 660 -23.87 18.69 16.56
CA ILE A 660 -23.75 17.58 17.52
C ILE A 660 -22.40 16.89 17.27
N ASN A 661 -21.58 16.78 18.32
CA ASN A 661 -20.38 15.95 18.28
C ASN A 661 -20.80 14.48 18.39
N ASP A 662 -20.50 13.68 17.39
CA ASP A 662 -20.96 12.30 17.28
C ASP A 662 -19.91 11.41 16.61
N ILE A 663 -20.11 10.11 16.72
CA ILE A 663 -19.36 9.11 15.98
C ILE A 663 -19.90 9.04 14.53
N HIS A 664 -18.98 9.10 13.58
CA HIS A 664 -19.26 8.90 12.15
C HIS A 664 -18.48 7.67 11.68
N PHE A 665 -19.09 6.81 10.89
CA PHE A 665 -18.48 5.57 10.51
C PHE A 665 -18.86 5.11 9.10
N VAL A 666 -17.98 4.30 8.53
CA VAL A 666 -18.24 3.49 7.34
C VAL A 666 -18.57 2.07 7.80
N PRO A 667 -19.75 1.54 7.51
CA PRO A 667 -20.10 0.18 7.88
C PRO A 667 -19.19 -0.83 7.18
N GLY A 668 -18.78 -1.84 7.92
CA GLY A 668 -18.06 -2.98 7.37
C GLY A 668 -18.93 -3.82 6.45
N ASN A 669 -18.35 -4.41 5.44
CA ASN A 669 -19.09 -5.28 4.52
C ASN A 669 -19.79 -6.41 5.28
N PRO A 670 -21.08 -6.69 4.97
CA PRO A 670 -21.76 -7.86 5.47
C PRO A 670 -21.10 -9.13 4.92
N ARG A 671 -21.60 -10.31 5.28
CA ARG A 671 -21.15 -11.53 4.63
C ARG A 671 -21.33 -11.42 3.12
N THR A 672 -20.25 -11.63 2.37
CA THR A 672 -20.18 -11.40 0.93
C THR A 672 -19.52 -12.58 0.24
N PHE A 673 -20.15 -13.09 -0.82
CA PHE A 673 -19.66 -14.18 -1.64
C PHE A 673 -19.10 -13.67 -2.96
N LEU A 674 -17.94 -14.18 -3.35
CA LEU A 674 -17.34 -13.98 -4.67
C LEU A 674 -16.81 -15.32 -5.18
N GLY A 675 -17.32 -15.81 -6.29
CA GLY A 675 -16.87 -17.06 -6.90
C GLY A 675 -16.42 -16.85 -8.33
N GLY A 676 -15.56 -17.72 -8.83
CA GLY A 676 -15.06 -17.58 -10.18
C GLY A 676 -14.32 -18.80 -10.71
N LEU A 677 -13.89 -18.63 -11.96
CA LEU A 677 -13.12 -19.59 -12.73
C LEU A 677 -11.82 -18.94 -13.18
N ALA A 678 -10.72 -19.69 -13.12
CA ALA A 678 -9.46 -19.32 -13.73
C ALA A 678 -9.03 -20.43 -14.70
N TRP A 679 -8.63 -20.02 -15.90
CA TRP A 679 -8.04 -20.91 -16.91
C TRP A 679 -6.57 -20.54 -17.07
N TYR A 680 -5.71 -21.52 -16.84
CA TYR A 680 -4.26 -21.45 -17.03
C TYR A 680 -3.91 -22.11 -18.37
N PHE A 681 -3.25 -21.38 -19.28
CA PHE A 681 -2.96 -21.82 -20.66
C PHE A 681 -1.50 -21.58 -21.07
#